data_eaef5639b0fd7568b1cea421117535f3
#
_entry.id   eaef5639b0fd7568b1cea421117535f3
#
_cell.length_a   1.000
_cell.length_b   1.000
_cell.length_c   1.000
_cell.angle_alpha   90.00
_cell.angle_beta   90.00
_cell.angle_gamma   90.00
#
_symmetry.space_group_name_H-M   'P 1'
#
loop_
_entity.id
_entity.type
_entity.pdbx_description
1 polymer ?
#
loop_
_entity_poly.entity_id
_entity_poly.type
_entity_poly.pdbx_seq_one_letter_code
_entity_poly.pdbx_strand_id
1 'polypeptide(L)'
;MKKYQLTLLSLCVAAFAQAKVTLPSFFTDNMVIQQNSQLTLPGKAKAGKQVTVKVSWNHEKYTAKASADGHFSIEVPTPPAGGPYQIIVSDGEKLVLNNVLSGEVWICSGQSNMEMPVAGWGKVMNYEQEVADADYPSIRLLQVKKTVAFSPQDNVEMNMNGWQECSSATVPEFSSVAYFYARKLWKELNVPVGVIDCTWGGTPAESWTSHQTLKQVVGFQKKMAEMESAGFQREKLVELYHREMDEWLQQFDAKDAGFKDGVPQWISALQTGNEWKPMELPAYWETRGLNFDGTVWFQKEVEIPADWNGKEISFHLAMIDDDDVTYFNGKEIGRTSGCNTMRTYKIPAALAKAGKGVITIRAIDYGGEGGIHGEPQQMYMEANGKKISLAGNWNYHTGVSMTGAPSRPLSPEGTGWPTSCYPTVLYNAMIHPFTVFPIKGAIWYQGENNVGFDEQYRVLFQSMITDWRRAWKQDFPFYFVQLANYLKPEEVQPDSKWAALRDAQAHALHLPNTGMACAIDLGEAYDIHPKNKQEVGKRLAQAALAKTYNKGTYEVPAFLGYRISGRTLILSFDQEVVAKEGAPKGFILAGPDGKYVPAQATIRGKEVILQSDQIEIPTAACYAWADNPVCNLYGKNGLPVPPFRTRE
;
A
#
# COMPACT_ATOMS: atom_id res chain seq x y z
N MET A 1 -43.51 57.78 -44.87
CA MET A 1 -42.69 56.63 -44.53
C MET A 1 -42.47 56.61 -43.01
N LYS A 2 -43.22 55.81 -42.26
CA LYS A 2 -43.15 55.72 -40.82
C LYS A 2 -42.26 54.52 -40.47
N LYS A 3 -41.16 54.74 -39.76
CA LYS A 3 -40.27 53.71 -39.18
C LYS A 3 -40.90 53.14 -37.92
N TYR A 4 -41.21 51.84 -37.88
CA TYR A 4 -41.57 51.14 -36.65
C TYR A 4 -40.28 50.61 -36.03
N GLN A 5 -39.94 51.03 -34.84
CA GLN A 5 -38.94 50.43 -33.97
C GLN A 5 -39.59 49.29 -33.22
N LEU A 6 -39.12 48.06 -33.48
CA LEU A 6 -39.48 46.86 -32.74
C LEU A 6 -38.47 46.74 -31.55
N THR A 7 -38.95 46.98 -30.35
CA THR A 7 -38.17 46.75 -29.11
C THR A 7 -38.34 45.27 -28.75
N LEU A 8 -37.28 44.47 -28.93
CA LEU A 8 -37.23 43.09 -28.44
C LEU A 8 -36.98 43.13 -26.94
N LEU A 9 -37.99 42.79 -26.15
CA LEU A 9 -37.87 42.54 -24.72
C LEU A 9 -37.35 41.14 -24.49
N SER A 10 -36.04 40.99 -24.22
CA SER A 10 -35.42 39.70 -23.91
C SER A 10 -35.78 39.31 -22.47
N LEU A 11 -36.73 38.42 -22.29
CA LEU A 11 -37.03 37.79 -20.99
C LEU A 11 -35.93 36.78 -20.71
N CYS A 12 -34.93 37.13 -19.91
CA CYS A 12 -34.05 36.16 -19.27
C CYS A 12 -34.85 35.40 -18.21
N VAL A 13 -35.39 34.24 -18.58
CA VAL A 13 -35.85 33.25 -17.60
C VAL A 13 -34.58 32.62 -16.98
N ALA A 14 -34.16 33.18 -15.85
CA ALA A 14 -33.21 32.48 -14.98
C ALA A 14 -33.91 31.25 -14.43
N ALA A 15 -33.67 30.11 -15.03
CA ALA A 15 -33.99 28.81 -14.44
C ALA A 15 -33.20 28.70 -13.13
N PHE A 16 -33.83 29.06 -12.02
CA PHE A 16 -33.33 28.73 -10.69
C PHE A 16 -33.38 27.21 -10.58
N ALA A 17 -32.26 26.53 -10.88
CA ALA A 17 -32.06 25.17 -10.45
C ALA A 17 -32.24 25.18 -8.93
N GLN A 18 -33.35 24.59 -8.47
CA GLN A 18 -33.63 24.48 -7.05
C GLN A 18 -32.61 23.49 -6.50
N ALA A 19 -31.59 23.97 -5.78
CA ALA A 19 -30.54 23.15 -5.22
C ALA A 19 -31.18 22.23 -4.16
N LYS A 20 -31.35 20.96 -4.51
CA LYS A 20 -31.80 19.89 -3.61
C LYS A 20 -30.75 19.68 -2.52
N VAL A 21 -31.18 19.37 -1.30
CA VAL A 21 -30.27 18.98 -0.22
C VAL A 21 -29.37 17.81 -0.65
N THR A 22 -28.06 17.94 -0.41
CA THR A 22 -27.08 16.90 -0.69
C THR A 22 -26.27 16.57 0.56
N LEU A 23 -25.89 15.30 0.70
CA LEU A 23 -24.97 14.79 1.71
C LEU A 23 -23.71 14.25 1.02
N PRO A 24 -22.59 14.05 1.76
CA PRO A 24 -21.47 13.27 1.24
C PRO A 24 -21.92 11.90 0.69
N SER A 25 -21.22 11.43 -0.32
CA SER A 25 -21.64 10.26 -1.12
C SER A 25 -21.80 8.96 -0.34
N PHE A 26 -21.11 8.82 0.79
CA PHE A 26 -21.18 7.63 1.65
C PHE A 26 -22.43 7.55 2.54
N PHE A 27 -23.24 8.62 2.59
CA PHE A 27 -24.58 8.56 3.19
C PHE A 27 -25.58 8.02 2.17
N THR A 28 -25.76 6.72 2.15
CA THR A 28 -26.65 6.04 1.21
C THR A 28 -27.61 5.10 1.92
N ASP A 29 -28.56 4.55 1.17
CA ASP A 29 -29.32 3.40 1.58
C ASP A 29 -28.38 2.26 2.03
N ASN A 30 -28.88 1.35 2.85
CA ASN A 30 -28.18 0.18 3.39
C ASN A 30 -27.01 0.49 4.35
N MET A 31 -26.73 1.73 4.71
CA MET A 31 -25.62 2.07 5.59
C MET A 31 -25.80 1.50 7.01
N VAL A 32 -24.68 1.26 7.70
CA VAL A 32 -24.65 1.07 9.15
C VAL A 32 -24.17 2.36 9.79
N ILE A 33 -24.89 2.85 10.78
CA ILE A 33 -24.46 3.95 11.64
C ILE A 33 -23.95 3.38 12.97
N GLN A 34 -22.92 4.02 13.56
CA GLN A 34 -22.39 3.58 14.85
C GLN A 34 -23.46 3.73 15.94
N GLN A 35 -23.76 2.63 16.63
CA GLN A 35 -24.73 2.61 17.73
C GLN A 35 -24.30 3.46 18.94
N ASN A 36 -25.28 3.95 19.71
CA ASN A 36 -25.05 4.70 20.96
C ASN A 36 -24.02 5.84 20.80
N SER A 37 -24.14 6.61 19.73
CA SER A 37 -23.21 7.65 19.32
C SER A 37 -23.94 8.90 18.83
N GLN A 38 -23.21 9.86 18.31
CA GLN A 38 -23.74 11.04 17.62
C GLN A 38 -23.41 10.97 16.14
N LEU A 39 -24.42 10.86 15.28
CA LEU A 39 -24.26 10.91 13.84
C LEU A 39 -24.25 12.36 13.39
N THR A 40 -23.17 12.83 12.82
CA THR A 40 -23.09 14.13 12.17
C THR A 40 -23.48 13.98 10.70
N LEU A 41 -24.49 14.75 10.26
CA LEU A 41 -24.96 14.83 8.88
C LEU A 41 -24.55 16.18 8.28
N PRO A 42 -23.35 16.30 7.69
CA PRO A 42 -22.94 17.49 6.95
C PRO A 42 -23.58 17.48 5.57
N GLY A 43 -23.81 18.64 4.99
CA GLY A 43 -24.32 18.69 3.63
C GLY A 43 -24.44 20.11 3.06
N LYS A 44 -25.01 20.18 1.87
CA LYS A 44 -25.31 21.44 1.18
C LYS A 44 -26.79 21.57 0.90
N ALA A 45 -27.30 22.77 1.08
CA ALA A 45 -28.67 23.16 0.77
C ALA A 45 -28.68 24.61 0.24
N LYS A 46 -29.83 25.14 -0.16
CA LYS A 46 -29.93 26.53 -0.55
C LYS A 46 -29.55 27.46 0.63
N ALA A 47 -28.68 28.42 0.37
CA ALA A 47 -28.22 29.39 1.37
C ALA A 47 -29.38 29.97 2.21
N GLY A 48 -29.23 29.95 3.53
CA GLY A 48 -30.21 30.45 4.47
C GLY A 48 -31.46 29.59 4.66
N LYS A 49 -31.63 28.48 3.93
CA LYS A 49 -32.74 27.53 4.12
C LYS A 49 -32.61 26.79 5.44
N GLN A 50 -33.74 26.50 6.04
CA GLN A 50 -33.80 25.57 7.16
C GLN A 50 -33.80 24.13 6.62
N VAL A 51 -32.81 23.35 7.05
CA VAL A 51 -32.72 21.93 6.79
C VAL A 51 -33.28 21.18 8.00
N THR A 52 -34.02 20.11 7.72
CA THR A 52 -34.66 19.27 8.72
C THR A 52 -34.21 17.84 8.54
N VAL A 53 -33.84 17.16 9.61
CA VAL A 53 -33.62 15.72 9.67
C VAL A 53 -34.73 15.10 10.54
N LYS A 54 -35.37 14.05 10.03
CA LYS A 54 -36.28 13.18 10.77
C LYS A 54 -35.74 11.76 10.72
N VAL A 55 -35.79 11.08 11.84
CA VAL A 55 -35.31 9.70 11.99
C VAL A 55 -36.43 8.81 12.52
N SER A 56 -36.46 7.56 12.07
CA SER A 56 -37.56 6.65 12.41
C SER A 56 -37.45 6.00 13.80
N TRP A 57 -36.27 6.02 14.43
CA TRP A 57 -36.04 5.33 15.72
C TRP A 57 -36.55 6.09 16.96
N ASN A 58 -36.71 7.42 16.86
CA ASN A 58 -37.27 8.22 17.96
C ASN A 58 -38.33 9.23 17.51
N HIS A 59 -38.60 9.30 16.19
CA HIS A 59 -39.57 10.21 15.57
C HIS A 59 -39.29 11.71 15.80
N GLU A 60 -38.11 12.07 16.32
CA GLU A 60 -37.72 13.45 16.57
C GLU A 60 -37.32 14.18 15.31
N LYS A 61 -37.35 15.51 15.40
CA LYS A 61 -36.98 16.42 14.33
C LYS A 61 -35.80 17.27 14.74
N TYR A 62 -34.71 17.17 13.98
CA TYR A 62 -33.50 17.96 14.15
C TYR A 62 -33.42 19.02 13.05
N THR A 63 -32.93 20.24 13.36
CA THR A 63 -32.90 21.32 12.38
C THR A 63 -31.64 22.13 12.46
N ALA A 64 -31.15 22.60 11.29
CA ALA A 64 -30.11 23.61 11.18
C ALA A 64 -30.44 24.58 10.03
N LYS A 65 -29.87 25.76 10.08
CA LYS A 65 -29.95 26.72 8.98
C LYS A 65 -28.70 26.63 8.13
N ALA A 66 -28.84 26.44 6.82
CA ALA A 66 -27.72 26.50 5.90
C ALA A 66 -27.06 27.89 5.92
N SER A 67 -25.75 27.92 5.95
CA SER A 67 -24.90 29.10 5.92
C SER A 67 -25.03 29.87 4.59
N ALA A 68 -24.37 31.02 4.48
CA ALA A 68 -24.41 31.84 3.28
C ALA A 68 -23.82 31.13 2.04
N ASP A 69 -22.89 30.21 2.23
CA ASP A 69 -22.28 29.33 1.22
C ASP A 69 -23.02 27.99 1.02
N GLY A 70 -24.17 27.83 1.71
CA GLY A 70 -25.06 26.68 1.59
C GLY A 70 -24.71 25.48 2.44
N HIS A 71 -23.67 25.49 3.27
CA HIS A 71 -23.31 24.39 4.14
C HIS A 71 -24.21 24.29 5.37
N PHE A 72 -24.50 23.06 5.80
CA PHE A 72 -25.15 22.77 7.07
C PHE A 72 -24.51 21.56 7.74
N SER A 73 -24.71 21.43 9.04
CA SER A 73 -24.36 20.24 9.82
C SER A 73 -25.43 20.01 10.88
N ILE A 74 -25.92 18.76 11.01
CA ILE A 74 -26.94 18.38 11.98
C ILE A 74 -26.45 17.14 12.71
N GLU A 75 -26.43 17.20 14.03
CA GLU A 75 -26.11 16.08 14.89
C GLU A 75 -27.38 15.34 15.31
N VAL A 76 -27.36 14.01 15.25
CA VAL A 76 -28.48 13.13 15.58
C VAL A 76 -27.99 12.01 16.46
N PRO A 77 -28.54 11.80 17.66
CA PRO A 77 -28.18 10.67 18.50
C PRO A 77 -28.63 9.36 17.84
N THR A 78 -27.75 8.37 17.83
CA THR A 78 -28.01 7.05 17.23
C THR A 78 -28.57 6.08 18.27
N PRO A 79 -29.47 5.17 17.88
CA PRO A 79 -30.07 4.20 18.78
C PRO A 79 -29.10 3.06 19.12
N PRO A 80 -29.40 2.19 20.08
CA PRO A 80 -28.78 0.88 20.22
C PRO A 80 -28.87 0.06 18.92
N ALA A 81 -28.09 -1.03 18.83
CA ALA A 81 -28.09 -1.92 17.68
C ALA A 81 -29.49 -2.37 17.27
N GLY A 82 -29.79 -2.33 15.99
CA GLY A 82 -31.09 -2.69 15.43
C GLY A 82 -31.36 -2.07 14.07
N GLY A 83 -32.61 -2.05 13.68
CA GLY A 83 -33.09 -1.57 12.39
C GLY A 83 -33.98 -2.61 11.68
N PRO A 84 -34.36 -2.40 10.41
CA PRO A 84 -33.95 -1.26 9.58
C PRO A 84 -34.67 0.05 9.94
N TYR A 85 -33.92 1.14 9.83
CA TYR A 85 -34.38 2.50 10.08
C TYR A 85 -34.41 3.33 8.80
N GLN A 86 -35.04 4.53 8.89
CA GLN A 86 -35.08 5.52 7.82
C GLN A 86 -34.61 6.87 8.36
N ILE A 87 -33.81 7.60 7.54
CA ILE A 87 -33.42 8.98 7.78
C ILE A 87 -33.96 9.84 6.63
N ILE A 88 -34.67 10.91 6.95
CA ILE A 88 -35.22 11.86 5.97
C ILE A 88 -34.57 13.21 6.20
N VAL A 89 -33.84 13.73 5.21
CA VAL A 89 -33.24 15.05 5.19
C VAL A 89 -34.01 15.93 4.21
N SER A 90 -34.42 17.14 4.61
CA SER A 90 -35.24 18.00 3.75
C SER A 90 -34.96 19.47 3.97
N ASP A 91 -34.88 20.24 2.88
CA ASP A 91 -34.92 21.70 2.83
C ASP A 91 -36.19 22.22 2.14
N GLY A 92 -37.17 21.32 1.98
CA GLY A 92 -38.40 21.47 1.20
C GLY A 92 -38.62 20.27 0.30
N GLU A 93 -37.58 19.77 -0.37
CA GLU A 93 -37.53 18.48 -0.99
C GLU A 93 -36.93 17.44 -0.05
N LYS A 94 -37.31 16.17 -0.20
CA LYS A 94 -36.88 15.08 0.66
C LYS A 94 -35.76 14.27 0.00
N LEU A 95 -34.65 14.10 0.73
CA LEU A 95 -33.68 13.02 0.54
C LEU A 95 -34.00 11.95 1.59
N VAL A 96 -34.22 10.73 1.15
CA VAL A 96 -34.59 9.61 2.04
C VAL A 96 -33.50 8.55 1.97
N LEU A 97 -32.97 8.17 3.13
CA LEU A 97 -32.02 7.07 3.29
C LEU A 97 -32.78 5.90 3.94
N ASN A 98 -32.85 4.78 3.24
CA ASN A 98 -33.62 3.61 3.62
C ASN A 98 -32.71 2.47 4.11
N ASN A 99 -33.30 1.50 4.80
CA ASN A 99 -32.63 0.28 5.24
C ASN A 99 -31.36 0.55 6.05
N VAL A 100 -31.39 1.62 6.88
CA VAL A 100 -30.28 2.00 7.76
C VAL A 100 -30.27 1.08 8.97
N LEU A 101 -29.12 0.47 9.26
CA LEU A 101 -28.91 -0.32 10.47
C LEU A 101 -28.11 0.49 11.49
N SER A 102 -28.38 0.26 12.77
CA SER A 102 -27.53 0.72 13.88
C SER A 102 -26.69 -0.45 14.36
N GLY A 103 -25.37 -0.27 14.47
CA GLY A 103 -24.47 -1.36 14.85
C GLY A 103 -23.03 -0.89 15.05
N GLU A 104 -22.07 -1.71 14.75
CA GLU A 104 -20.63 -1.43 14.90
C GLU A 104 -20.00 -1.04 13.55
N VAL A 105 -19.39 0.13 13.46
CA VAL A 105 -18.75 0.61 12.23
C VAL A 105 -17.23 0.60 12.37
N TRP A 106 -16.53 -0.02 11.43
CA TRP A 106 -15.09 -0.15 11.43
C TRP A 106 -14.47 0.34 10.12
N ILE A 107 -13.42 1.16 10.21
CA ILE A 107 -12.56 1.45 9.07
C ILE A 107 -11.52 0.34 8.91
N CYS A 108 -11.40 -0.17 7.70
CA CYS A 108 -10.46 -1.20 7.30
C CYS A 108 -9.50 -0.57 6.29
N SER A 109 -8.23 -0.40 6.66
CA SER A 109 -7.29 0.33 5.82
C SER A 109 -5.90 -0.30 5.82
N GLY A 110 -5.08 0.10 4.85
CA GLY A 110 -3.73 -0.43 4.63
C GLY A 110 -3.41 -0.62 3.16
N GLN A 111 -2.44 -1.51 2.89
CA GLN A 111 -2.01 -1.79 1.52
C GLN A 111 -2.56 -3.14 0.99
N SER A 112 -1.90 -3.72 0.00
CA SER A 112 -2.38 -4.89 -0.76
C SER A 112 -2.84 -6.07 0.10
N ASN A 113 -2.20 -6.35 1.22
CA ASN A 113 -2.62 -7.43 2.11
C ASN A 113 -3.93 -7.15 2.86
N MET A 114 -4.31 -5.88 3.07
CA MET A 114 -5.65 -5.50 3.52
C MET A 114 -6.63 -5.44 2.34
N GLU A 115 -6.18 -4.93 1.20
CA GLU A 115 -6.97 -4.80 -0.01
C GLU A 115 -7.40 -6.15 -0.60
N MET A 116 -6.56 -7.18 -0.51
CA MET A 116 -6.72 -8.47 -1.17
C MET A 116 -8.16 -8.98 -1.06
N PRO A 117 -8.86 -9.11 -2.22
CA PRO A 117 -10.27 -9.50 -2.24
C PRO A 117 -10.46 -10.99 -1.92
N VAL A 118 -11.71 -11.39 -1.63
CA VAL A 118 -12.04 -12.80 -1.35
C VAL A 118 -11.81 -13.68 -2.58
N ALA A 119 -12.23 -13.24 -3.76
CA ALA A 119 -12.20 -14.02 -5.00
C ALA A 119 -11.65 -13.27 -6.22
N GLY A 120 -11.11 -12.07 -6.04
CA GLY A 120 -10.54 -11.25 -7.12
C GLY A 120 -9.12 -11.67 -7.49
N TRP A 121 -8.23 -10.69 -7.61
CA TRP A 121 -6.86 -10.88 -8.08
C TRP A 121 -5.99 -11.78 -7.17
N GLY A 122 -6.28 -11.83 -5.87
CA GLY A 122 -5.50 -12.54 -4.85
C GLY A 122 -6.32 -13.56 -4.07
N LYS A 123 -7.11 -14.38 -4.69
CA LYS A 123 -8.05 -15.39 -4.13
C LYS A 123 -7.58 -16.03 -2.81
N VAL A 124 -8.44 -15.93 -1.78
CA VAL A 124 -8.18 -16.56 -0.47
C VAL A 124 -8.31 -18.09 -0.53
N MET A 125 -7.86 -18.78 0.50
CA MET A 125 -8.08 -20.22 0.64
C MET A 125 -9.59 -20.52 0.59
N ASN A 126 -9.99 -21.55 -0.17
CA ASN A 126 -11.38 -22.00 -0.32
C ASN A 126 -12.35 -20.89 -0.76
N TYR A 127 -11.89 -19.94 -1.57
CA TYR A 127 -12.63 -18.74 -1.96
C TYR A 127 -14.02 -19.05 -2.56
N GLU A 128 -14.17 -20.13 -3.31
CA GLU A 128 -15.45 -20.54 -3.92
C GLU A 128 -16.50 -20.82 -2.83
N GLN A 129 -16.12 -21.56 -1.80
CA GLN A 129 -17.01 -21.85 -0.68
C GLN A 129 -17.28 -20.59 0.16
N GLU A 130 -16.25 -19.75 0.40
CA GLU A 130 -16.40 -18.50 1.15
C GLU A 130 -17.37 -17.53 0.46
N VAL A 131 -17.33 -17.46 -0.87
CA VAL A 131 -18.28 -16.68 -1.67
C VAL A 131 -19.69 -17.30 -1.63
N ALA A 132 -19.80 -18.62 -1.82
CA ALA A 132 -21.09 -19.31 -1.82
C ALA A 132 -21.83 -19.19 -0.47
N ASP A 133 -21.09 -19.20 0.64
CA ASP A 133 -21.62 -19.09 2.01
C ASP A 133 -21.87 -17.63 2.45
N ALA A 134 -21.55 -16.64 1.64
CA ALA A 134 -21.70 -15.24 2.00
C ALA A 134 -23.16 -14.77 1.87
N ASP A 135 -23.92 -15.01 2.92
CA ASP A 135 -25.30 -14.51 3.09
C ASP A 135 -25.45 -13.90 4.50
N TYR A 136 -25.00 -12.66 4.63
CA TYR A 136 -24.97 -11.92 5.91
C TYR A 136 -25.55 -10.51 5.74
N PRO A 137 -26.87 -10.35 5.54
CA PRO A 137 -27.47 -9.04 5.23
C PRO A 137 -27.32 -8.01 6.36
N SER A 138 -26.99 -8.42 7.57
CA SER A 138 -26.64 -7.51 8.67
C SER A 138 -25.18 -7.06 8.67
N ILE A 139 -24.34 -7.59 7.80
CA ILE A 139 -23.02 -7.06 7.50
C ILE A 139 -23.15 -6.18 6.27
N ARG A 140 -22.63 -4.96 6.34
CA ARG A 140 -22.68 -3.99 5.24
C ARG A 140 -21.27 -3.57 4.82
N LEU A 141 -21.07 -3.54 3.52
CA LEU A 141 -19.81 -3.34 2.87
C LEU A 141 -19.81 -1.98 2.15
N LEU A 142 -18.85 -1.12 2.45
CA LEU A 142 -18.59 0.12 1.71
C LEU A 142 -17.17 0.09 1.19
N GLN A 143 -16.97 0.12 -0.13
CA GLN A 143 -15.66 0.15 -0.74
C GLN A 143 -15.37 1.51 -1.36
N VAL A 144 -14.34 2.18 -0.86
CA VAL A 144 -13.89 3.48 -1.33
C VAL A 144 -13.08 3.30 -2.61
N LYS A 145 -13.37 4.12 -3.62
CA LYS A 145 -12.59 4.14 -4.85
C LYS A 145 -11.22 4.75 -4.59
N LYS A 146 -10.19 4.14 -5.14
CA LYS A 146 -8.82 4.62 -5.06
C LYS A 146 -8.68 5.99 -5.71
N THR A 147 -8.42 7.00 -4.91
CA THR A 147 -8.25 8.40 -5.31
C THR A 147 -7.15 9.07 -4.51
N VAL A 148 -6.48 10.05 -5.12
CA VAL A 148 -5.45 10.87 -4.50
C VAL A 148 -5.90 12.33 -4.43
N ALA A 149 -5.56 13.01 -3.34
CA ALA A 149 -5.79 14.45 -3.20
C ALA A 149 -4.66 15.12 -2.42
N PHE A 150 -4.18 16.26 -2.90
CA PHE A 150 -3.11 17.02 -2.23
C PHE A 150 -3.63 17.90 -1.09
N SER A 151 -4.93 18.07 -0.97
CA SER A 151 -5.62 18.73 0.14
C SER A 151 -6.77 17.87 0.67
N PRO A 152 -7.14 18.00 1.96
CA PRO A 152 -8.27 17.25 2.53
C PRO A 152 -9.56 17.44 1.75
N GLN A 153 -10.28 16.35 1.52
CA GLN A 153 -11.57 16.31 0.81
C GLN A 153 -12.71 16.08 1.80
N ASP A 154 -13.90 16.60 1.50
CA ASP A 154 -15.11 16.41 2.30
C ASP A 154 -15.97 15.23 1.79
N ASN A 155 -15.56 14.61 0.70
CA ASN A 155 -16.31 13.56 0.03
C ASN A 155 -15.38 12.50 -0.56
N VAL A 156 -15.91 11.30 -0.82
CA VAL A 156 -15.21 10.18 -1.47
C VAL A 156 -15.91 9.75 -2.74
N GLU A 157 -15.17 9.12 -3.65
CA GLU A 157 -15.75 8.26 -4.67
C GLU A 157 -15.81 6.81 -4.17
N MET A 158 -16.78 6.04 -4.64
CA MET A 158 -17.00 4.65 -4.24
C MET A 158 -16.99 3.74 -5.45
N ASN A 159 -16.54 2.50 -5.28
CA ASN A 159 -16.53 1.49 -6.35
C ASN A 159 -17.93 0.95 -6.67
N MET A 160 -18.84 0.95 -5.70
CA MET A 160 -20.24 0.55 -5.84
C MET A 160 -21.15 1.73 -5.47
N ASN A 161 -22.44 1.60 -5.73
CA ASN A 161 -23.43 2.66 -5.44
C ASN A 161 -23.72 2.79 -3.92
N GLY A 162 -22.68 3.00 -3.11
CA GLY A 162 -22.79 3.14 -1.66
C GLY A 162 -22.69 1.80 -0.91
N TRP A 163 -23.30 1.75 0.25
CA TRP A 163 -23.31 0.59 1.11
C TRP A 163 -24.07 -0.59 0.50
N GLN A 164 -23.45 -1.77 0.56
CA GLN A 164 -24.02 -3.01 0.04
C GLN A 164 -24.28 -4.01 1.17
N GLU A 165 -25.32 -4.82 1.03
CA GLU A 165 -25.49 -6.03 1.87
C GLU A 165 -24.43 -7.06 1.51
N CYS A 166 -23.85 -7.72 2.52
CA CYS A 166 -22.90 -8.80 2.29
C CYS A 166 -23.62 -10.02 1.73
N SER A 167 -23.29 -10.38 0.50
CA SER A 167 -23.84 -11.50 -0.23
C SER A 167 -22.80 -12.13 -1.15
N SER A 168 -23.11 -13.28 -1.73
CA SER A 168 -22.27 -13.92 -2.76
C SER A 168 -22.01 -13.03 -4.00
N ALA A 169 -22.84 -12.03 -4.24
CA ALA A 169 -22.68 -11.08 -5.34
C ALA A 169 -21.77 -9.89 -4.98
N THR A 170 -21.64 -9.52 -3.71
CA THR A 170 -20.95 -8.30 -3.27
C THR A 170 -19.62 -8.57 -2.58
N VAL A 171 -19.39 -9.76 -2.02
CA VAL A 171 -18.18 -10.12 -1.29
C VAL A 171 -16.97 -10.47 -2.18
N PRO A 172 -17.10 -10.98 -3.42
CA PRO A 172 -15.95 -11.44 -4.20
C PRO A 172 -14.83 -10.43 -4.36
N GLU A 173 -15.15 -9.18 -4.65
CA GLU A 173 -14.18 -8.09 -4.88
C GLU A 173 -13.92 -7.24 -3.64
N PHE A 174 -14.49 -7.60 -2.49
CA PHE A 174 -14.32 -6.87 -1.24
C PHE A 174 -13.11 -7.37 -0.45
N SER A 175 -12.49 -6.50 0.38
CA SER A 175 -11.39 -6.84 1.29
C SER A 175 -11.71 -8.11 2.09
N SER A 176 -10.92 -9.16 1.89
CA SER A 176 -11.10 -10.44 2.57
C SER A 176 -10.87 -10.33 4.09
N VAL A 177 -9.85 -9.58 4.51
CA VAL A 177 -9.57 -9.36 5.95
C VAL A 177 -10.73 -8.63 6.60
N ALA A 178 -11.26 -7.57 5.97
CA ALA A 178 -12.41 -6.83 6.49
C ALA A 178 -13.66 -7.71 6.56
N TYR A 179 -13.92 -8.54 5.54
CA TYR A 179 -15.03 -9.48 5.53
C TYR A 179 -14.92 -10.52 6.65
N PHE A 180 -13.80 -11.20 6.81
CA PHE A 180 -13.63 -12.21 7.86
C PHE A 180 -13.66 -11.60 9.25
N TYR A 181 -13.13 -10.39 9.42
CA TYR A 181 -13.23 -9.62 10.65
C TYR A 181 -14.70 -9.32 11.00
N ALA A 182 -15.45 -8.73 10.07
CA ALA A 182 -16.85 -8.38 10.25
C ALA A 182 -17.72 -9.61 10.53
N ARG A 183 -17.49 -10.70 9.77
CA ARG A 183 -18.21 -11.96 9.96
C ARG A 183 -18.01 -12.56 11.35
N LYS A 184 -16.76 -12.52 11.87
CA LYS A 184 -16.48 -13.00 13.22
C LYS A 184 -17.11 -12.11 14.28
N LEU A 185 -17.04 -10.78 14.15
CA LEU A 185 -17.71 -9.86 15.08
C LEU A 185 -19.22 -10.07 15.08
N TRP A 186 -19.83 -10.14 13.90
CA TRP A 186 -21.27 -10.35 13.76
C TRP A 186 -21.72 -11.65 14.45
N LYS A 187 -21.01 -12.76 14.22
CA LYS A 187 -21.31 -14.06 14.84
C LYS A 187 -21.24 -14.02 16.38
N GLU A 188 -20.33 -13.25 16.95
CA GLU A 188 -20.12 -13.18 18.38
C GLU A 188 -20.98 -12.12 19.09
N LEU A 189 -21.21 -10.99 18.44
CA LEU A 189 -21.93 -9.86 19.05
C LEU A 189 -23.43 -9.90 18.74
N ASN A 190 -23.82 -10.54 17.66
CA ASN A 190 -25.18 -10.55 17.11
C ASN A 190 -25.77 -9.13 16.91
N VAL A 191 -24.94 -8.21 16.41
CA VAL A 191 -25.31 -6.85 16.05
C VAL A 191 -24.92 -6.57 14.60
N PRO A 192 -25.57 -5.62 13.91
CA PRO A 192 -25.13 -5.19 12.59
C PRO A 192 -23.68 -4.71 12.60
N VAL A 193 -22.93 -5.01 11.53
CA VAL A 193 -21.53 -4.59 11.37
C VAL A 193 -21.37 -3.92 10.02
N GLY A 194 -20.89 -2.68 10.01
CA GLY A 194 -20.48 -1.93 8.83
C GLY A 194 -18.97 -1.89 8.71
N VAL A 195 -18.43 -2.24 7.55
CA VAL A 195 -17.00 -2.15 7.25
C VAL A 195 -16.77 -1.22 6.06
N ILE A 196 -15.88 -0.26 6.27
CA ILE A 196 -15.47 0.75 5.27
C ILE A 196 -14.08 0.37 4.79
N ASP A 197 -13.97 -0.11 3.56
CA ASP A 197 -12.72 -0.51 2.92
C ASP A 197 -12.04 0.71 2.28
N CYS A 198 -10.99 1.19 2.94
CA CYS A 198 -10.12 2.28 2.49
C CYS A 198 -8.72 1.73 2.27
N THR A 199 -8.48 1.01 1.17
CA THR A 199 -7.22 0.29 0.93
C THR A 199 -6.60 0.63 -0.41
N TRP A 200 -5.26 0.55 -0.50
CA TRP A 200 -4.54 0.68 -1.75
C TRP A 200 -3.20 -0.06 -1.69
N GLY A 201 -3.03 -1.06 -2.56
CA GLY A 201 -1.81 -1.86 -2.65
C GLY A 201 -0.56 -1.04 -2.98
N GLY A 202 0.60 -1.47 -2.43
CA GLY A 202 1.88 -0.83 -2.67
C GLY A 202 2.06 0.56 -2.04
N THR A 203 1.25 0.94 -1.03
CA THR A 203 1.31 2.28 -0.45
C THR A 203 1.98 2.29 0.94
N PRO A 204 2.86 3.28 1.21
CA PRO A 204 3.51 3.45 2.50
C PRO A 204 2.62 4.18 3.51
N ALA A 205 2.93 4.06 4.81
CA ALA A 205 2.13 4.63 5.90
C ALA A 205 2.02 6.16 5.86
N GLU A 206 3.03 6.87 5.36
CA GLU A 206 3.02 8.32 5.21
C GLU A 206 1.94 8.85 4.26
N SER A 207 1.51 8.06 3.28
CA SER A 207 0.40 8.43 2.39
C SER A 207 -0.94 8.50 3.13
N TRP A 208 -1.07 7.75 4.22
CA TRP A 208 -2.26 7.63 5.08
C TRP A 208 -2.20 8.52 6.32
N THR A 209 -1.19 9.38 6.42
CA THR A 209 -0.96 10.27 7.55
C THR A 209 -1.19 11.71 7.15
N SER A 210 -1.82 12.53 8.01
CA SER A 210 -2.10 13.94 7.69
C SER A 210 -0.82 14.77 7.59
N HIS A 211 -0.88 15.82 6.78
CA HIS A 211 0.18 16.80 6.64
C HIS A 211 0.61 17.38 8.01
N GLN A 212 -0.35 17.70 8.88
CA GLN A 212 -0.07 18.28 10.20
C GLN A 212 0.78 17.35 11.06
N THR A 213 0.58 16.04 10.96
CA THR A 213 1.36 15.05 11.70
C THR A 213 2.72 14.82 11.05
N LEU A 214 2.79 14.68 9.73
CA LEU A 214 4.05 14.43 9.03
C LEU A 214 5.07 15.57 9.19
N LYS A 215 4.62 16.81 9.35
CA LYS A 215 5.53 17.93 9.70
C LYS A 215 6.37 17.69 10.96
N GLN A 216 5.91 16.84 11.86
CA GLN A 216 6.55 16.54 13.13
C GLN A 216 7.38 15.23 13.09
N VAL A 217 7.22 14.43 12.03
CA VAL A 217 7.96 13.17 11.86
C VAL A 217 9.26 13.43 11.10
N VAL A 218 10.38 12.98 11.69
CA VAL A 218 11.71 13.14 11.08
C VAL A 218 11.75 12.48 9.70
N GLY A 219 12.34 13.19 8.73
CA GLY A 219 12.43 12.75 7.33
C GLY A 219 11.34 13.31 6.42
N PHE A 220 10.20 13.79 6.94
CA PHE A 220 9.11 14.33 6.11
C PHE A 220 9.02 15.86 6.12
N GLN A 221 9.73 16.57 7.02
CA GLN A 221 9.60 18.02 7.19
C GLN A 221 9.87 18.80 5.89
N LYS A 222 10.92 18.41 5.14
CA LYS A 222 11.26 19.07 3.86
C LYS A 222 10.10 18.95 2.87
N LYS A 223 9.60 17.71 2.66
CA LYS A 223 8.50 17.46 1.72
C LYS A 223 7.21 18.17 2.15
N MET A 224 6.92 18.21 3.44
CA MET A 224 5.77 18.96 3.97
C MET A 224 5.89 20.47 3.73
N ALA A 225 7.09 21.05 3.92
CA ALA A 225 7.34 22.47 3.64
C ALA A 225 7.22 22.79 2.13
N GLU A 226 7.65 21.90 1.26
CA GLU A 226 7.47 22.01 -0.19
C GLU A 226 5.98 22.02 -0.56
N MET A 227 5.17 21.11 0.00
CA MET A 227 3.73 21.08 -0.22
C MET A 227 3.04 22.37 0.26
N GLU A 228 3.46 22.91 1.42
CA GLU A 228 2.96 24.20 1.91
C GLU A 228 3.34 25.36 0.99
N SER A 229 4.59 25.42 0.54
CA SER A 229 5.05 26.47 -0.37
C SER A 229 4.35 26.44 -1.72
N ALA A 230 3.99 25.25 -2.19
CA ALA A 230 3.18 25.04 -3.38
C ALA A 230 1.67 25.40 -3.15
N GLY A 231 1.27 25.67 -1.89
CA GLY A 231 -0.14 25.87 -1.52
C GLY A 231 -1.00 24.64 -1.79
N PHE A 232 -0.42 23.43 -1.71
CA PHE A 232 -1.05 22.15 -2.02
C PHE A 232 -1.59 22.03 -3.45
N GLN A 233 -1.08 22.90 -4.36
CA GLN A 233 -1.48 22.89 -5.77
C GLN A 233 -0.61 21.85 -6.51
N ARG A 234 -1.28 20.88 -7.12
CA ARG A 234 -0.63 19.78 -7.82
C ARG A 234 0.32 20.25 -8.92
N GLU A 235 -0.12 21.23 -9.72
CA GLU A 235 0.65 21.76 -10.84
C GLU A 235 2.01 22.32 -10.38
N LYS A 236 2.02 23.01 -9.24
CA LYS A 236 3.27 23.53 -8.65
C LYS A 236 4.16 22.43 -8.08
N LEU A 237 3.57 21.36 -7.53
CA LEU A 237 4.31 20.20 -7.07
C LEU A 237 4.93 19.42 -8.24
N VAL A 238 4.26 19.38 -9.38
CA VAL A 238 4.80 18.81 -10.63
C VAL A 238 5.99 19.62 -11.12
N GLU A 239 5.93 20.96 -11.11
CA GLU A 239 7.07 21.79 -11.46
C GLU A 239 8.29 21.60 -10.54
N LEU A 240 8.03 21.41 -9.23
CA LEU A 240 9.08 21.08 -8.25
C LEU A 240 9.68 19.71 -8.54
N TYR A 241 8.85 18.72 -8.79
CA TYR A 241 9.25 17.35 -9.11
C TYR A 241 10.16 17.30 -10.34
N HIS A 242 9.82 17.99 -11.43
CA HIS A 242 10.67 18.00 -12.62
C HIS A 242 12.08 18.56 -12.33
N ARG A 243 12.18 19.62 -11.53
CA ARG A 243 13.49 20.15 -11.11
C ARG A 243 14.25 19.16 -10.22
N GLU A 244 13.58 18.55 -9.25
CA GLU A 244 14.19 17.51 -8.40
C GLU A 244 14.65 16.30 -9.22
N MET A 245 13.88 15.91 -10.25
CA MET A 245 14.23 14.82 -11.15
C MET A 245 15.44 15.17 -12.01
N ASP A 246 15.53 16.39 -12.55
CA ASP A 246 16.69 16.83 -13.30
C ASP A 246 17.97 16.83 -12.44
N GLU A 247 17.88 17.31 -11.19
CA GLU A 247 18.98 17.28 -10.22
C GLU A 247 19.35 15.84 -9.84
N TRP A 248 18.34 14.98 -9.63
CA TRP A 248 18.54 13.57 -9.31
C TRP A 248 19.23 12.83 -10.46
N LEU A 249 18.76 13.01 -11.70
CA LEU A 249 19.35 12.41 -12.89
C LEU A 249 20.81 12.82 -13.06
N GLN A 250 21.16 14.09 -12.86
CA GLN A 250 22.56 14.56 -12.91
C GLN A 250 23.44 13.84 -11.88
N GLN A 251 22.94 13.67 -10.62
CA GLN A 251 23.68 12.96 -9.58
C GLN A 251 23.76 11.45 -9.84
N PHE A 252 22.72 10.88 -10.41
CA PHE A 252 22.64 9.47 -10.75
C PHE A 252 23.57 9.14 -11.92
N ASP A 253 23.51 9.91 -12.99
CA ASP A 253 24.37 9.76 -14.17
C ASP A 253 25.86 10.00 -13.85
N ALA A 254 26.17 10.91 -12.92
CA ALA A 254 27.54 11.13 -12.48
C ALA A 254 28.19 9.92 -11.80
N LYS A 255 27.38 8.98 -11.29
CA LYS A 255 27.83 7.72 -10.67
C LYS A 255 27.82 6.55 -11.65
N ASP A 256 27.20 6.69 -12.82
CA ASP A 256 27.07 5.63 -13.82
C ASP A 256 28.40 5.43 -14.55
N ALA A 257 28.94 4.21 -14.54
CA ALA A 257 30.20 3.87 -15.20
C ALA A 257 30.20 4.16 -16.72
N GLY A 258 29.01 4.18 -17.34
CA GLY A 258 28.83 4.52 -18.75
C GLY A 258 28.88 6.03 -19.06
N PHE A 259 28.98 6.89 -18.03
CA PHE A 259 29.06 8.35 -18.21
C PHE A 259 30.43 8.92 -17.81
N LYS A 260 30.83 9.97 -18.49
CA LYS A 260 31.95 10.80 -18.09
C LYS A 260 31.56 12.26 -18.30
N ASP A 261 31.66 13.08 -17.25
CA ASP A 261 31.31 14.49 -17.26
C ASP A 261 29.92 14.78 -17.87
N GLY A 262 28.94 13.93 -17.52
CA GLY A 262 27.53 14.00 -17.99
C GLY A 262 27.33 13.53 -19.44
N VAL A 263 28.36 12.96 -20.08
CA VAL A 263 28.30 12.49 -21.48
C VAL A 263 28.39 10.96 -21.51
N PRO A 264 27.40 10.26 -22.13
CA PRO A 264 27.46 8.82 -22.27
C PRO A 264 28.62 8.39 -23.20
N GLN A 265 29.44 7.46 -22.72
CA GLN A 265 30.66 7.02 -23.41
C GLN A 265 30.45 5.76 -24.25
N TRP A 266 29.53 4.90 -23.86
CA TRP A 266 29.35 3.57 -24.43
C TRP A 266 28.35 3.50 -25.59
N ILE A 267 28.08 4.63 -26.27
CA ILE A 267 26.97 4.71 -27.24
C ILE A 267 27.41 4.64 -28.71
N SER A 268 28.71 4.89 -29.03
CA SER A 268 29.16 5.08 -30.42
C SER A 268 29.86 3.86 -31.03
N ALA A 269 30.40 2.98 -30.22
CA ALA A 269 31.11 1.79 -30.66
C ALA A 269 30.85 0.60 -29.75
N LEU A 270 30.91 -0.62 -30.31
CA LEU A 270 30.84 -1.84 -29.52
C LEU A 270 32.01 -1.87 -28.54
N GLN A 271 31.69 -1.99 -27.26
CA GLN A 271 32.69 -2.07 -26.21
C GLN A 271 33.25 -3.50 -26.15
N THR A 272 34.55 -3.60 -25.98
CA THR A 272 35.25 -4.87 -25.85
C THR A 272 36.09 -4.85 -24.59
N GLY A 273 36.05 -5.90 -23.82
CA GLY A 273 36.77 -6.04 -22.54
C GLY A 273 36.15 -7.10 -21.66
N ASN A 274 36.91 -7.58 -20.67
CA ASN A 274 36.47 -8.67 -19.79
C ASN A 274 35.32 -8.27 -18.84
N GLU A 275 35.01 -6.98 -18.77
CA GLU A 275 33.93 -6.43 -17.92
C GLU A 275 32.56 -6.54 -18.60
N TRP A 276 32.54 -6.56 -19.96
CA TRP A 276 31.33 -6.81 -20.75
C TRP A 276 31.06 -8.31 -20.85
N LYS A 277 29.89 -8.73 -20.38
CA LYS A 277 29.49 -10.14 -20.32
C LYS A 277 28.34 -10.42 -21.27
N PRO A 278 28.22 -11.64 -21.82
CA PRO A 278 27.06 -12.00 -22.63
C PRO A 278 25.82 -12.24 -21.78
N MET A 279 24.67 -11.84 -22.28
CA MET A 279 23.35 -12.17 -21.75
C MET A 279 22.39 -12.44 -22.90
N GLU A 280 21.60 -13.51 -22.77
CA GLU A 280 20.55 -13.84 -23.75
C GLU A 280 19.27 -13.06 -23.45
N LEU A 281 18.79 -12.28 -24.42
CA LEU A 281 17.61 -11.44 -24.34
C LEU A 281 16.53 -11.91 -25.34
N PRO A 282 15.21 -11.71 -25.04
CA PRO A 282 14.67 -11.02 -23.86
C PRO A 282 14.76 -11.90 -22.61
N ALA A 283 14.95 -11.25 -21.46
CA ALA A 283 14.93 -11.88 -20.13
C ALA A 283 14.88 -10.82 -19.03
N TYR A 284 14.35 -11.16 -17.88
CA TYR A 284 14.73 -10.52 -16.62
C TYR A 284 16.14 -10.94 -16.26
N TRP A 285 17.02 -10.00 -15.92
CA TRP A 285 18.44 -10.33 -15.70
C TRP A 285 18.69 -11.12 -14.41
N GLU A 286 17.77 -11.08 -13.42
CA GLU A 286 17.82 -11.95 -12.23
C GLU A 286 17.72 -13.43 -12.63
N THR A 287 16.90 -13.74 -13.65
CA THR A 287 16.78 -15.12 -14.18
C THR A 287 18.04 -15.58 -14.91
N ARG A 288 18.95 -14.65 -15.25
CA ARG A 288 20.26 -14.88 -15.86
C ARG A 288 21.41 -14.78 -14.84
N GLY A 289 21.09 -14.65 -13.55
CA GLY A 289 22.07 -14.66 -12.45
C GLY A 289 22.65 -13.27 -12.12
N LEU A 290 22.10 -12.18 -12.65
CA LEU A 290 22.46 -10.82 -12.28
C LEU A 290 21.42 -10.28 -11.29
N ASN A 291 21.68 -10.37 -9.99
CA ASN A 291 20.84 -9.76 -8.96
C ASN A 291 21.28 -8.30 -8.75
N PHE A 292 20.58 -7.34 -9.38
CA PHE A 292 21.05 -5.97 -9.47
C PHE A 292 19.91 -4.99 -9.77
N ASP A 293 19.70 -4.02 -8.87
CA ASP A 293 18.87 -2.85 -9.12
C ASP A 293 19.78 -1.68 -9.52
N GLY A 294 19.45 -1.02 -10.63
CA GLY A 294 20.27 0.07 -11.16
C GLY A 294 20.27 0.16 -12.68
N THR A 295 21.35 0.71 -13.24
CA THR A 295 21.48 0.80 -14.70
C THR A 295 22.26 -0.38 -15.26
N VAL A 296 21.72 -0.98 -16.33
CA VAL A 296 22.42 -2.00 -17.12
C VAL A 296 22.49 -1.53 -18.57
N TRP A 297 23.70 -1.49 -19.08
CA TRP A 297 23.98 -1.14 -20.46
C TRP A 297 24.06 -2.40 -21.31
N PHE A 298 23.30 -2.47 -22.38
CA PHE A 298 23.32 -3.56 -23.35
C PHE A 298 23.83 -3.09 -24.69
N GLN A 299 24.66 -3.89 -25.36
CA GLN A 299 25.14 -3.61 -26.71
C GLN A 299 25.02 -4.81 -27.63
N LYS A 300 24.67 -4.52 -28.89
CA LYS A 300 24.64 -5.51 -29.97
C LYS A 300 25.11 -4.88 -31.27
N GLU A 301 26.03 -5.54 -31.97
CA GLU A 301 26.35 -5.25 -33.36
C GLU A 301 25.31 -5.90 -34.27
N VAL A 302 24.84 -5.18 -35.25
CA VAL A 302 23.87 -5.62 -36.24
C VAL A 302 24.37 -5.30 -37.64
N GLU A 303 23.99 -6.11 -38.62
CA GLU A 303 24.26 -5.85 -40.03
C GLU A 303 23.04 -5.20 -40.69
N ILE A 304 23.19 -3.99 -41.21
CA ILE A 304 22.16 -3.28 -41.95
C ILE A 304 22.26 -3.68 -43.44
N PRO A 305 21.25 -4.32 -44.00
CA PRO A 305 21.26 -4.75 -45.41
C PRO A 305 21.42 -3.60 -46.39
N ALA A 306 22.05 -3.86 -47.52
CA ALA A 306 22.26 -2.84 -48.56
C ALA A 306 20.94 -2.23 -49.06
N ASP A 307 19.85 -2.98 -49.12
CA ASP A 307 18.54 -2.52 -49.53
C ASP A 307 17.80 -1.68 -48.48
N TRP A 308 18.36 -1.56 -47.27
CA TRP A 308 17.88 -0.68 -46.19
C TRP A 308 18.66 0.66 -46.15
N ASN A 309 19.74 0.79 -46.91
CA ASN A 309 20.56 2.00 -46.92
C ASN A 309 19.73 3.25 -47.18
N GLY A 310 19.80 4.23 -46.28
CA GLY A 310 19.08 5.50 -46.42
C GLY A 310 17.55 5.39 -46.21
N LYS A 311 17.05 4.31 -45.62
CA LYS A 311 15.62 4.14 -45.32
C LYS A 311 15.38 4.17 -43.80
N GLU A 312 14.24 4.71 -43.42
CA GLU A 312 13.80 4.62 -42.01
C GLU A 312 13.60 3.16 -41.63
N ILE A 313 14.10 2.75 -40.45
CA ILE A 313 13.97 1.40 -39.92
C ILE A 313 13.10 1.47 -38.67
N SER A 314 12.03 0.67 -38.60
CA SER A 314 11.27 0.45 -37.39
C SER A 314 12.06 -0.45 -36.45
N PHE A 315 12.10 -0.09 -35.16
CA PHE A 315 12.94 -0.72 -34.15
C PHE A 315 12.11 -1.09 -32.93
N HIS A 316 12.08 -2.37 -32.58
CA HIS A 316 11.23 -2.95 -31.53
C HIS A 316 12.09 -3.73 -30.52
N LEU A 317 11.90 -3.48 -29.22
CA LEU A 317 12.69 -4.06 -28.13
C LEU A 317 11.86 -4.80 -27.07
N ALA A 318 10.59 -5.14 -27.37
CA ALA A 318 9.68 -5.67 -26.38
C ALA A 318 9.43 -4.66 -25.23
N MET A 319 9.41 -5.10 -23.97
CA MET A 319 9.26 -4.24 -22.78
C MET A 319 10.60 -4.13 -22.05
N ILE A 320 10.83 -3.03 -21.36
CA ILE A 320 12.01 -2.82 -20.51
C ILE A 320 11.55 -2.35 -19.14
N ASP A 321 12.04 -2.98 -18.12
CA ASP A 321 11.74 -2.65 -16.73
C ASP A 321 12.88 -1.82 -16.12
N ASP A 322 12.69 -0.58 -15.67
CA ASP A 322 11.51 0.33 -15.74
C ASP A 322 11.60 1.29 -16.93
N ASP A 323 12.76 1.97 -17.09
CA ASP A 323 13.04 3.03 -18.04
C ASP A 323 14.17 2.63 -18.99
N ASP A 324 14.19 3.25 -20.17
CA ASP A 324 15.34 3.11 -21.07
C ASP A 324 15.70 4.37 -21.84
N VAL A 325 16.96 4.42 -22.25
CA VAL A 325 17.43 5.27 -23.33
C VAL A 325 18.15 4.39 -24.35
N THR A 326 17.66 4.41 -25.59
CA THR A 326 18.17 3.59 -26.67
C THR A 326 18.90 4.43 -27.72
N TYR A 327 20.08 3.96 -28.10
CA TYR A 327 20.96 4.62 -29.06
C TYR A 327 21.26 3.73 -30.28
N PHE A 328 21.44 4.34 -31.42
CA PHE A 328 21.97 3.70 -32.62
C PHE A 328 23.19 4.51 -33.16
N ASN A 329 24.35 3.87 -33.28
CA ASN A 329 25.59 4.49 -33.73
C ASN A 329 25.88 5.84 -33.04
N GLY A 330 25.75 5.90 -31.71
CA GLY A 330 26.04 7.10 -30.92
C GLY A 330 24.93 8.16 -30.90
N LYS A 331 23.80 7.92 -31.54
CA LYS A 331 22.66 8.85 -31.55
C LYS A 331 21.48 8.24 -30.83
N GLU A 332 20.88 8.98 -29.90
CA GLU A 332 19.64 8.60 -29.28
C GLU A 332 18.54 8.48 -30.33
N ILE A 333 17.82 7.35 -30.31
CA ILE A 333 16.67 7.06 -31.17
C ILE A 333 15.36 6.98 -30.41
N GLY A 334 15.42 6.92 -29.09
CA GLY A 334 14.23 6.93 -28.25
C GLY A 334 14.52 6.68 -26.78
N ARG A 335 13.54 7.05 -25.95
CA ARG A 335 13.47 6.74 -24.53
C ARG A 335 12.02 6.51 -24.13
N THR A 336 11.79 5.62 -23.17
CA THR A 336 10.45 5.28 -22.71
C THR A 336 10.52 4.90 -21.22
N SER A 337 9.47 5.25 -20.48
CA SER A 337 9.28 4.91 -19.08
C SER A 337 8.15 3.93 -18.90
N GLY A 338 8.26 3.06 -17.89
CA GLY A 338 7.23 2.12 -17.45
C GLY A 338 7.46 0.68 -17.90
N CYS A 339 7.51 -0.22 -16.92
CA CYS A 339 7.90 -1.63 -17.05
C CYS A 339 7.06 -2.44 -18.06
N ASN A 340 5.79 -2.11 -18.27
CA ASN A 340 4.86 -2.82 -19.18
C ASN A 340 4.61 -2.07 -20.50
N THR A 341 5.45 -1.09 -20.84
CA THR A 341 5.31 -0.32 -22.08
C THR A 341 6.18 -0.92 -23.18
N MET A 342 5.58 -1.22 -24.34
CA MET A 342 6.32 -1.70 -25.51
C MET A 342 7.25 -0.62 -26.06
N ARG A 343 8.53 -0.95 -26.28
CA ARG A 343 9.54 -0.06 -26.87
C ARG A 343 9.49 -0.16 -28.38
N THR A 344 9.05 0.92 -28.99
CA THR A 344 9.00 1.04 -30.46
C THR A 344 9.61 2.37 -30.86
N TYR A 345 10.74 2.32 -31.53
CA TYR A 345 11.51 3.47 -31.97
C TYR A 345 11.69 3.47 -33.47
N LYS A 346 12.35 4.51 -33.98
CA LYS A 346 12.71 4.62 -35.39
C LYS A 346 14.19 4.98 -35.53
N ILE A 347 14.92 4.23 -36.33
CA ILE A 347 16.22 4.63 -36.79
C ILE A 347 16.01 5.53 -38.01
N PRO A 348 16.35 6.83 -37.93
CA PRO A 348 16.19 7.76 -39.05
C PRO A 348 16.98 7.33 -40.28
N ALA A 349 16.46 7.60 -41.47
CA ALA A 349 17.11 7.27 -42.74
C ALA A 349 18.57 7.74 -42.84
N ALA A 350 18.89 8.90 -42.26
CA ALA A 350 20.25 9.45 -42.21
C ALA A 350 21.26 8.58 -41.42
N LEU A 351 20.77 7.80 -40.44
CA LEU A 351 21.57 6.89 -39.62
C LEU A 351 21.61 5.47 -40.20
N ALA A 352 20.64 5.09 -41.01
CA ALA A 352 20.51 3.76 -41.59
C ALA A 352 21.47 3.58 -42.79
N LYS A 353 22.73 3.31 -42.49
CA LYS A 353 23.75 3.02 -43.51
C LYS A 353 24.00 1.52 -43.59
N ALA A 354 24.13 1.00 -44.83
CA ALA A 354 24.46 -0.41 -45.05
C ALA A 354 25.77 -0.80 -44.37
N GLY A 355 25.83 -2.02 -43.84
CA GLY A 355 26.95 -2.55 -43.09
C GLY A 355 26.74 -2.55 -41.59
N LYS A 356 27.82 -2.54 -40.84
CA LYS A 356 27.76 -2.69 -39.38
C LYS A 356 27.15 -1.47 -38.67
N GLY A 357 26.22 -1.72 -37.75
CA GLY A 357 25.68 -0.73 -36.84
C GLY A 357 25.73 -1.23 -35.41
N VAL A 358 25.82 -0.34 -34.44
CA VAL A 358 25.83 -0.66 -33.00
C VAL A 358 24.58 -0.11 -32.36
N ILE A 359 23.83 -1.02 -31.72
CA ILE A 359 22.72 -0.67 -30.85
C ILE A 359 23.26 -0.63 -29.42
N THR A 360 22.94 0.43 -28.69
CA THR A 360 23.20 0.53 -27.26
C THR A 360 21.89 0.86 -26.52
N ILE A 361 21.57 0.10 -25.47
CA ILE A 361 20.40 0.33 -24.61
C ILE A 361 20.94 0.55 -23.20
N ARG A 362 20.57 1.66 -22.58
CA ARG A 362 20.71 1.87 -21.15
C ARG A 362 19.36 1.59 -20.51
N ALA A 363 19.20 0.43 -19.90
CA ALA A 363 18.04 0.08 -19.10
C ALA A 363 18.26 0.54 -17.66
N ILE A 364 17.20 1.04 -17.02
CA ILE A 364 17.21 1.52 -15.64
C ILE A 364 16.10 0.80 -14.92
N ASP A 365 16.46 0.05 -13.90
CA ASP A 365 15.56 -0.62 -12.97
C ASP A 365 15.69 0.04 -11.59
N TYR A 366 14.57 0.45 -11.03
CA TYR A 366 14.51 1.10 -9.74
C TYR A 366 14.31 0.13 -8.58
N GLY A 367 14.09 -1.14 -8.87
CA GLY A 367 13.95 -2.23 -7.90
C GLY A 367 12.96 -3.29 -8.33
N GLY A 368 13.22 -4.52 -7.95
CA GLY A 368 12.40 -5.67 -8.28
C GLY A 368 13.03 -6.56 -9.34
N GLU A 369 12.27 -6.91 -10.38
CA GLU A 369 12.77 -7.65 -11.54
C GLU A 369 13.15 -6.64 -12.63
N GLY A 370 14.43 -6.59 -13.04
CA GLY A 370 14.90 -5.71 -14.09
C GLY A 370 15.20 -6.43 -15.40
N GLY A 371 15.11 -5.74 -16.54
CA GLY A 371 15.50 -6.38 -17.80
C GLY A 371 14.79 -5.91 -19.06
N ILE A 372 15.22 -6.49 -20.17
CA ILE A 372 14.51 -6.42 -21.45
C ILE A 372 13.70 -7.70 -21.57
N HIS A 373 12.39 -7.65 -21.31
CA HIS A 373 11.54 -8.80 -21.15
C HIS A 373 10.39 -8.86 -22.17
N GLY A 374 9.78 -10.03 -22.32
CA GLY A 374 8.73 -10.31 -23.30
C GLY A 374 9.10 -11.48 -24.21
N GLU A 375 8.44 -11.59 -25.35
CA GLU A 375 8.64 -12.68 -26.29
C GLU A 375 9.76 -12.38 -27.31
N PRO A 376 10.60 -13.36 -27.70
CA PRO A 376 11.68 -13.14 -28.68
C PRO A 376 11.23 -12.50 -29.99
N GLN A 377 10.01 -12.77 -30.44
CA GLN A 377 9.42 -12.22 -31.67
C GLN A 377 9.11 -10.73 -31.58
N GLN A 378 9.12 -10.15 -30.38
CA GLN A 378 8.88 -8.73 -30.13
C GLN A 378 10.17 -7.91 -30.26
N MET A 379 11.34 -8.55 -30.36
CA MET A 379 12.64 -7.90 -30.53
C MET A 379 13.12 -8.01 -31.97
N TYR A 380 12.92 -6.96 -32.77
CA TYR A 380 13.32 -6.94 -34.19
C TYR A 380 13.48 -5.55 -34.74
N MET A 381 14.22 -5.44 -35.86
CA MET A 381 14.22 -4.31 -36.77
C MET A 381 13.44 -4.65 -38.04
N GLU A 382 12.75 -3.68 -38.62
CA GLU A 382 11.98 -3.87 -39.85
C GLU A 382 12.14 -2.70 -40.81
N ALA A 383 12.44 -3.03 -42.06
CA ALA A 383 12.35 -2.13 -43.20
C ALA A 383 12.09 -2.91 -44.48
N ASN A 384 11.50 -2.27 -45.49
CA ASN A 384 11.17 -2.90 -46.79
C ASN A 384 10.38 -4.23 -46.67
N GLY A 385 9.53 -4.40 -45.65
CA GLY A 385 8.80 -5.63 -45.42
C GLY A 385 9.63 -6.82 -44.95
N LYS A 386 10.90 -6.61 -44.59
CA LYS A 386 11.80 -7.63 -44.03
C LYS A 386 12.06 -7.34 -42.57
N LYS A 387 12.15 -8.40 -41.75
CA LYS A 387 12.49 -8.33 -40.33
C LYS A 387 13.84 -8.96 -40.05
N ILE A 388 14.59 -8.35 -39.15
CA ILE A 388 15.84 -8.88 -38.58
C ILE A 388 15.62 -9.02 -37.08
N SER A 389 15.76 -10.23 -36.57
CA SER A 389 15.62 -10.50 -35.13
C SER A 389 16.76 -9.84 -34.33
N LEU A 390 16.39 -9.26 -33.20
CA LEU A 390 17.32 -8.73 -32.19
C LEU A 390 17.45 -9.63 -30.98
N ALA A 391 16.59 -10.66 -30.85
CA ALA A 391 16.69 -11.63 -29.77
C ALA A 391 18.02 -12.41 -29.82
N GLY A 392 18.37 -13.03 -28.68
CA GLY A 392 19.61 -13.79 -28.52
C GLY A 392 20.68 -13.01 -27.74
N ASN A 393 21.95 -13.33 -27.95
CA ASN A 393 23.05 -12.76 -27.16
C ASN A 393 23.26 -11.27 -27.38
N TRP A 394 23.36 -10.55 -26.27
CA TRP A 394 23.79 -9.17 -26.13
C TRP A 394 24.98 -9.09 -25.19
N ASN A 395 25.86 -8.14 -25.34
CA ASN A 395 26.85 -7.83 -24.31
C ASN A 395 26.25 -6.84 -23.33
N TYR A 396 26.48 -7.04 -22.03
CA TYR A 396 26.02 -6.12 -20.99
C TYR A 396 27.14 -5.71 -20.03
N HIS A 397 26.96 -4.55 -19.43
CA HIS A 397 27.76 -4.01 -18.32
C HIS A 397 26.85 -3.26 -17.35
N THR A 398 27.09 -3.42 -16.03
CA THR A 398 26.40 -2.65 -15.01
C THR A 398 26.92 -1.21 -14.95
N GLY A 399 26.04 -0.24 -14.85
CA GLY A 399 26.38 1.15 -14.63
C GLY A 399 26.36 1.53 -13.14
N VAL A 400 25.37 2.31 -12.73
CA VAL A 400 25.17 2.70 -11.31
C VAL A 400 24.19 1.79 -10.62
N SER A 401 24.52 1.37 -9.37
CA SER A 401 23.57 0.63 -8.51
C SER A 401 22.64 1.59 -7.79
N MET A 402 21.37 1.19 -7.61
CA MET A 402 20.41 1.86 -6.72
C MET A 402 20.87 1.84 -5.26
N THR A 403 21.64 0.82 -4.85
CA THR A 403 22.24 0.77 -3.51
C THR A 403 23.23 1.92 -3.34
N GLY A 404 22.91 2.93 -2.50
CA GLY A 404 23.73 4.13 -2.30
C GLY A 404 23.53 5.24 -3.35
N ALA A 405 22.56 5.08 -4.25
CA ALA A 405 22.07 6.19 -5.06
C ALA A 405 21.23 7.15 -4.19
N PRO A 406 21.12 8.44 -4.56
CA PRO A 406 20.14 9.33 -3.95
C PRO A 406 18.72 8.77 -4.11
N SER A 407 17.86 8.98 -3.12
CA SER A 407 16.45 8.58 -3.25
C SER A 407 15.79 9.30 -4.42
N ARG A 408 15.13 8.53 -5.30
CA ARG A 408 14.41 9.11 -6.43
C ARG A 408 13.24 9.96 -5.94
N PRO A 409 13.03 11.17 -6.49
CA PRO A 409 11.85 11.97 -6.18
C PRO A 409 10.55 11.23 -6.50
N LEU A 410 9.56 11.36 -5.62
CA LEU A 410 8.21 10.81 -5.87
C LEU A 410 7.45 11.71 -6.84
N SER A 411 6.83 11.11 -7.84
CA SER A 411 6.02 11.85 -8.80
C SER A 411 4.65 12.21 -8.23
N PRO A 412 4.24 13.49 -8.27
CA PRO A 412 2.87 13.91 -7.98
C PRO A 412 1.96 13.80 -9.21
N GLU A 413 2.47 13.32 -10.34
CA GLU A 413 1.73 13.17 -11.59
C GLU A 413 0.89 11.89 -11.61
N GLY A 414 -0.26 11.93 -12.30
CA GLY A 414 -1.12 10.75 -12.39
C GLY A 414 -2.10 10.62 -11.21
N THR A 415 -2.84 9.54 -11.19
CA THR A 415 -3.84 9.22 -10.17
C THR A 415 -3.63 7.84 -9.55
N GLY A 416 -2.59 7.12 -10.01
CA GLY A 416 -2.22 5.79 -9.58
C GLY A 416 -0.86 5.76 -8.89
N TRP A 417 -0.18 4.65 -8.97
CA TRP A 417 1.21 4.51 -8.57
C TRP A 417 2.13 5.24 -9.59
N PRO A 418 3.17 5.98 -9.17
CA PRO A 418 3.65 6.16 -7.79
C PRO A 418 2.98 7.30 -7.01
N THR A 419 2.06 8.07 -7.58
CA THR A 419 1.43 9.22 -6.91
C THR A 419 0.68 8.81 -5.63
N SER A 420 0.12 7.60 -5.59
CA SER A 420 -0.52 7.04 -4.38
C SER A 420 0.46 6.87 -3.20
N CYS A 421 1.78 6.84 -3.47
CA CYS A 421 2.83 6.81 -2.45
C CYS A 421 3.23 8.21 -1.97
N TYR A 422 2.72 9.28 -2.59
CA TYR A 422 3.04 10.63 -2.16
C TYR A 422 2.49 10.88 -0.74
N PRO A 423 3.25 11.53 0.14
CA PRO A 423 2.79 11.76 1.51
C PRO A 423 1.42 12.46 1.58
N THR A 424 0.57 12.06 2.48
CA THR A 424 -0.76 12.60 2.82
C THR A 424 -1.88 12.37 1.81
N VAL A 425 -1.60 12.01 0.57
CA VAL A 425 -2.61 12.04 -0.51
C VAL A 425 -3.78 11.08 -0.29
N LEU A 426 -3.53 9.94 0.35
CA LEU A 426 -4.57 8.95 0.65
C LEU A 426 -5.34 9.32 1.92
N TYR A 427 -4.65 9.87 2.93
CA TYR A 427 -5.34 10.46 4.07
C TYR A 427 -6.33 11.52 3.61
N ASN A 428 -5.90 12.45 2.77
CA ASN A 428 -6.73 13.56 2.28
C ASN A 428 -7.94 13.08 1.48
N ALA A 429 -7.76 12.08 0.61
CA ALA A 429 -8.80 11.62 -0.31
C ALA A 429 -9.71 10.54 0.27
N MET A 430 -9.17 9.62 1.08
CA MET A 430 -9.85 8.37 1.43
C MET A 430 -10.14 8.22 2.93
N ILE A 431 -9.43 8.96 3.80
CA ILE A 431 -9.62 8.88 5.26
C ILE A 431 -10.33 10.13 5.80
N HIS A 432 -9.82 11.31 5.46
CA HIS A 432 -10.33 12.60 5.97
C HIS A 432 -11.84 12.77 5.78
N PRO A 433 -12.47 12.40 4.65
CA PRO A 433 -13.91 12.56 4.47
C PRO A 433 -14.75 11.83 5.53
N PHE A 434 -14.25 10.72 6.07
CA PHE A 434 -14.95 9.92 7.07
C PHE A 434 -14.82 10.46 8.51
N THR A 435 -14.00 11.47 8.75
CA THR A 435 -13.78 12.02 10.11
C THR A 435 -15.05 12.58 10.75
N VAL A 436 -16.07 12.87 9.96
CA VAL A 436 -17.40 13.29 10.41
C VAL A 436 -18.35 12.12 10.66
N PHE A 437 -17.97 10.90 10.24
CA PHE A 437 -18.77 9.69 10.40
C PHE A 437 -18.31 8.92 11.65
N PRO A 438 -19.20 8.68 12.64
CA PRO A 438 -18.80 8.01 13.86
C PRO A 438 -18.46 6.55 13.60
N ILE A 439 -17.33 6.11 14.16
CA ILE A 439 -16.83 4.75 14.03
C ILE A 439 -16.59 4.12 15.40
N LYS A 440 -16.57 2.80 15.46
CA LYS A 440 -16.13 2.06 16.63
C LYS A 440 -14.62 2.03 16.73
N GLY A 441 -13.94 1.81 15.60
CA GLY A 441 -12.50 1.69 15.54
C GLY A 441 -11.96 1.46 14.14
N ALA A 442 -10.67 1.14 14.07
CA ALA A 442 -9.98 0.85 12.82
C ALA A 442 -9.21 -0.48 12.89
N ILE A 443 -9.13 -1.17 11.75
CA ILE A 443 -8.19 -2.27 11.53
C ILE A 443 -7.23 -1.90 10.40
N TRP A 444 -5.95 -2.31 10.56
CA TRP A 444 -4.85 -1.90 9.68
C TRP A 444 -3.96 -3.08 9.29
N TYR A 445 -3.66 -3.22 7.99
CA TYR A 445 -2.67 -4.18 7.52
C TYR A 445 -1.79 -3.53 6.44
N GLN A 446 -0.59 -3.13 6.83
CA GLN A 446 0.39 -2.43 6.00
C GLN A 446 1.76 -2.58 6.65
N GLY A 447 2.83 -2.43 5.91
CA GLY A 447 4.21 -2.41 6.39
C GLY A 447 5.20 -2.77 5.30
N GLU A 448 4.80 -3.55 4.33
CA GLU A 448 5.66 -4.10 3.28
C GLU A 448 6.39 -3.00 2.49
N ASN A 449 5.70 -1.90 2.17
CA ASN A 449 6.30 -0.77 1.45
C ASN A 449 7.24 0.09 2.32
N ASN A 450 7.21 -0.09 3.64
CA ASN A 450 8.13 0.60 4.56
C ASN A 450 9.29 -0.28 5.05
N VAL A 451 9.46 -1.50 4.51
CA VAL A 451 10.60 -2.38 4.85
C VAL A 451 11.91 -1.70 4.50
N GLY A 452 12.83 -1.67 5.45
CA GLY A 452 14.11 -0.93 5.35
C GLY A 452 14.06 0.49 5.91
N PHE A 453 12.88 0.97 6.37
CA PHE A 453 12.69 2.25 7.03
C PHE A 453 12.09 2.06 8.44
N ASP A 454 12.47 0.99 9.13
CA ASP A 454 11.90 0.53 10.39
C ASP A 454 12.02 1.56 11.52
N GLU A 455 13.16 2.26 11.66
CA GLU A 455 13.33 3.33 12.66
C GLU A 455 12.36 4.49 12.44
N GLN A 456 12.18 4.91 11.17
CA GLN A 456 11.22 5.95 10.81
C GLN A 456 9.77 5.45 11.01
N TYR A 457 9.50 4.20 10.60
CA TYR A 457 8.18 3.58 10.73
C TYR A 457 7.73 3.45 12.19
N ARG A 458 8.64 3.15 13.10
CA ARG A 458 8.39 3.08 14.54
C ARG A 458 7.74 4.36 15.07
N VAL A 459 8.21 5.52 14.63
CA VAL A 459 7.64 6.82 15.01
C VAL A 459 6.40 7.16 14.17
N LEU A 460 6.47 6.93 12.86
CA LEU A 460 5.43 7.26 11.90
C LEU A 460 4.12 6.54 12.22
N PHE A 461 4.16 5.23 12.46
CA PHE A 461 2.97 4.42 12.69
C PHE A 461 2.22 4.82 13.96
N GLN A 462 2.94 5.07 15.05
CA GLN A 462 2.34 5.60 16.28
C GLN A 462 1.74 7.01 16.06
N SER A 463 2.43 7.84 15.30
CA SER A 463 1.96 9.18 14.95
C SER A 463 0.71 9.13 14.09
N MET A 464 0.61 8.22 13.13
CA MET A 464 -0.57 8.00 12.29
C MET A 464 -1.79 7.56 13.12
N ILE A 465 -1.63 6.62 14.04
CA ILE A 465 -2.72 6.19 14.93
C ILE A 465 -3.23 7.38 15.75
N THR A 466 -2.33 8.15 16.33
CA THR A 466 -2.68 9.34 17.13
C THR A 466 -3.33 10.42 16.27
N ASP A 467 -2.87 10.59 15.04
CA ASP A 467 -3.42 11.51 14.05
C ASP A 467 -4.88 11.21 13.72
N TRP A 468 -5.17 9.95 13.41
CA TRP A 468 -6.54 9.53 13.11
C TRP A 468 -7.46 9.74 14.32
N ARG A 469 -7.03 9.35 15.52
CA ARG A 469 -7.80 9.58 16.75
C ARG A 469 -8.08 11.06 16.99
N ARG A 470 -7.10 11.92 16.74
CA ARG A 470 -7.26 13.38 16.82
C ARG A 470 -8.28 13.89 15.80
N ALA A 471 -8.24 13.39 14.55
CA ALA A 471 -9.16 13.79 13.49
C ALA A 471 -10.61 13.40 13.82
N TRP A 472 -10.85 12.23 14.37
CA TRP A 472 -12.17 11.81 14.87
C TRP A 472 -12.55 12.38 16.23
N LYS A 473 -11.61 13.03 16.93
CA LYS A 473 -11.77 13.50 18.33
C LYS A 473 -12.21 12.37 19.26
N GLN A 474 -11.73 11.17 19.01
CA GLN A 474 -12.09 9.94 19.74
C GLN A 474 -10.87 9.04 19.86
N ASP A 475 -10.61 8.54 21.06
CA ASP A 475 -9.55 7.58 21.34
C ASP A 475 -10.02 6.14 21.05
N PHE A 476 -10.41 5.90 19.80
CA PHE A 476 -10.98 4.65 19.34
C PHE A 476 -9.96 3.50 19.32
N PRO A 477 -10.41 2.23 19.43
CA PRO A 477 -9.57 1.05 19.28
C PRO A 477 -8.93 0.97 17.89
N PHE A 478 -7.63 0.68 17.87
CA PHE A 478 -6.86 0.50 16.63
C PHE A 478 -6.16 -0.87 16.66
N TYR A 479 -6.60 -1.79 15.80
CA TYR A 479 -6.02 -3.12 15.70
C TYR A 479 -5.24 -3.27 14.41
N PHE A 480 -4.07 -3.91 14.47
CA PHE A 480 -3.20 -4.00 13.30
C PHE A 480 -2.57 -5.39 13.16
N VAL A 481 -2.16 -5.71 11.93
CA VAL A 481 -1.48 -6.96 11.60
C VAL A 481 0.02 -6.72 11.61
N GLN A 482 0.76 -7.54 12.35
CA GLN A 482 2.21 -7.66 12.19
C GLN A 482 2.50 -8.50 10.96
N LEU A 483 3.45 -8.07 10.12
CA LEU A 483 3.75 -8.67 8.83
C LEU A 483 3.96 -10.19 8.89
N ALA A 484 3.37 -10.88 7.93
CA ALA A 484 3.56 -12.30 7.69
C ALA A 484 5.03 -12.61 7.29
N ASN A 485 5.44 -13.86 7.39
CA ASN A 485 6.71 -14.35 6.86
C ASN A 485 6.69 -14.34 5.32
N TYR A 486 7.81 -13.99 4.71
CA TYR A 486 7.95 -13.86 3.26
C TYR A 486 9.40 -14.09 2.82
N LEU A 487 9.63 -14.42 1.56
CA LEU A 487 10.90 -14.79 0.94
C LEU A 487 11.39 -16.19 1.33
N LYS A 488 12.54 -16.57 0.83
CA LYS A 488 13.15 -17.86 1.12
C LYS A 488 13.39 -18.03 2.62
N PRO A 489 13.04 -19.18 3.22
CA PRO A 489 13.36 -19.43 4.62
C PRO A 489 14.87 -19.39 4.89
N GLU A 490 15.24 -18.66 5.94
CA GLU A 490 16.62 -18.58 6.43
C GLU A 490 16.66 -18.84 7.94
N GLU A 491 17.63 -19.66 8.36
CA GLU A 491 17.78 -20.05 9.76
C GLU A 491 18.47 -18.96 10.59
N VAL A 492 19.41 -18.23 9.97
CA VAL A 492 20.20 -17.17 10.63
C VAL A 492 20.24 -15.93 9.74
N GLN A 493 19.49 -14.90 10.11
CA GLN A 493 19.41 -13.62 9.38
C GLN A 493 19.27 -12.44 10.36
N PRO A 494 20.33 -12.13 11.14
CA PRO A 494 20.25 -11.09 12.19
C PRO A 494 20.01 -9.67 11.67
N ASP A 495 20.28 -9.41 10.40
CA ASP A 495 20.13 -8.13 9.70
C ASP A 495 18.84 -8.02 8.87
N SER A 496 17.87 -8.93 9.09
CA SER A 496 16.57 -8.92 8.41
C SER A 496 15.83 -7.58 8.58
N LYS A 497 15.64 -6.87 7.50
CA LYS A 497 14.84 -5.63 7.46
C LYS A 497 13.35 -5.91 7.70
N TRP A 498 12.88 -7.07 7.28
CA TRP A 498 11.51 -7.51 7.50
C TRP A 498 11.22 -7.75 8.99
N ALA A 499 12.16 -8.40 9.69
CA ALA A 499 12.07 -8.59 11.13
C ALA A 499 12.15 -7.26 11.90
N ALA A 500 13.03 -6.35 11.47
CA ALA A 500 13.13 -5.00 12.05
C ALA A 500 11.84 -4.20 11.90
N LEU A 501 11.15 -4.31 10.74
CA LEU A 501 9.85 -3.67 10.56
C LEU A 501 8.76 -4.30 11.45
N ARG A 502 8.74 -5.63 11.63
CA ARG A 502 7.80 -6.28 12.57
C ARG A 502 8.00 -5.77 14.00
N ASP A 503 9.25 -5.56 14.42
CA ASP A 503 9.58 -4.96 15.71
C ASP A 503 9.05 -3.53 15.80
N ALA A 504 9.28 -2.71 14.77
CA ALA A 504 8.76 -1.36 14.68
C ALA A 504 7.21 -1.31 14.77
N GLN A 505 6.51 -2.26 14.12
CA GLN A 505 5.05 -2.39 14.24
C GLN A 505 4.63 -2.67 15.68
N ALA A 506 5.32 -3.58 16.37
CA ALA A 506 4.98 -3.97 17.75
C ALA A 506 5.10 -2.81 18.75
N HIS A 507 5.94 -1.80 18.49
CA HIS A 507 6.04 -0.60 19.32
C HIS A 507 4.73 0.20 19.42
N ALA A 508 3.83 0.07 18.46
CA ALA A 508 2.51 0.71 18.54
C ALA A 508 1.63 0.16 19.69
N LEU A 509 1.98 -0.99 20.25
CA LEU A 509 1.30 -1.55 21.43
C LEU A 509 1.50 -0.71 22.73
N HIS A 510 2.45 0.23 22.74
CA HIS A 510 2.58 1.19 23.82
C HIS A 510 1.46 2.23 23.85
N LEU A 511 0.76 2.43 22.72
CA LEU A 511 -0.42 3.30 22.70
C LEU A 511 -1.62 2.60 23.34
N PRO A 512 -2.45 3.33 24.11
CA PRO A 512 -3.68 2.77 24.67
C PRO A 512 -4.63 2.33 23.54
N ASN A 513 -5.56 1.43 23.86
CA ASN A 513 -6.59 0.94 22.94
C ASN A 513 -6.01 0.39 21.61
N THR A 514 -4.85 -0.27 21.65
CA THR A 514 -4.27 -0.98 20.50
C THR A 514 -4.23 -2.49 20.72
N GLY A 515 -4.08 -3.23 19.63
CA GLY A 515 -3.86 -4.66 19.64
C GLY A 515 -3.30 -5.14 18.32
N MET A 516 -2.48 -6.20 18.37
CA MET A 516 -1.75 -6.72 17.23
C MET A 516 -2.13 -8.16 16.93
N ALA A 517 -2.47 -8.43 15.68
CA ALA A 517 -2.59 -9.79 15.15
C ALA A 517 -1.24 -10.19 14.54
N CYS A 518 -0.49 -11.04 15.19
CA CYS A 518 0.75 -11.58 14.66
C CYS A 518 0.45 -12.57 13.53
N ALA A 519 1.03 -12.36 12.35
CA ALA A 519 0.85 -13.20 11.17
C ALA A 519 2.12 -13.97 10.76
N ILE A 520 3.09 -14.10 11.66
CA ILE A 520 4.41 -14.70 11.42
C ILE A 520 4.34 -16.14 10.90
N ASP A 521 3.25 -16.84 11.11
CA ASP A 521 2.98 -18.23 10.77
C ASP A 521 1.98 -18.39 9.60
N LEU A 522 1.60 -17.31 8.94
CA LEU A 522 0.53 -17.29 7.92
C LEU A 522 1.03 -16.94 6.51
N GLY A 523 2.32 -16.63 6.36
CA GLY A 523 2.92 -16.21 5.09
C GLY A 523 3.22 -17.35 4.13
N GLU A 524 3.57 -16.97 2.91
CA GLU A 524 4.00 -17.87 1.83
C GLU A 524 5.35 -17.38 1.30
N ALA A 525 6.30 -18.31 1.09
CA ALA A 525 7.69 -17.98 0.76
C ALA A 525 7.85 -17.21 -0.57
N TYR A 526 6.97 -17.49 -1.53
CA TYR A 526 7.06 -16.93 -2.89
C TYR A 526 5.82 -16.12 -3.30
N ASP A 527 4.97 -15.78 -2.33
CA ASP A 527 3.82 -14.91 -2.53
C ASP A 527 3.72 -13.96 -1.34
N ILE A 528 3.92 -12.66 -1.60
CA ILE A 528 3.79 -11.62 -0.58
C ILE A 528 2.34 -11.45 -0.07
N HIS A 529 1.37 -12.06 -0.78
CA HIS A 529 -0.06 -12.01 -0.49
C HIS A 529 -0.57 -13.38 0.00
N PRO A 530 -0.27 -13.79 1.25
CA PRO A 530 -0.67 -15.11 1.74
C PRO A 530 -2.19 -15.28 1.71
N LYS A 531 -2.64 -16.47 1.30
CA LYS A 531 -4.05 -16.77 1.03
C LYS A 531 -4.89 -17.02 2.27
N ASN A 532 -4.26 -17.26 3.43
CA ASN A 532 -4.96 -17.49 4.71
C ASN A 532 -5.42 -16.19 5.36
N LYS A 533 -6.27 -15.43 4.70
CA LYS A 533 -6.86 -14.19 5.25
C LYS A 533 -7.95 -14.47 6.29
N GLN A 534 -8.50 -15.69 6.31
CA GLN A 534 -9.44 -16.16 7.31
C GLN A 534 -8.85 -16.04 8.72
N GLU A 535 -7.64 -16.57 8.93
CA GLU A 535 -6.99 -16.53 10.24
C GLU A 535 -6.56 -15.11 10.62
N VAL A 536 -6.12 -14.30 9.66
CA VAL A 536 -5.80 -12.87 9.90
C VAL A 536 -7.02 -12.11 10.43
N GLY A 537 -8.15 -12.17 9.69
CA GLY A 537 -9.39 -11.53 10.09
C GLY A 537 -9.92 -12.03 11.44
N LYS A 538 -9.79 -13.33 11.69
CA LYS A 538 -10.15 -13.96 12.98
C LYS A 538 -9.31 -13.43 14.13
N ARG A 539 -7.97 -13.34 14.00
CA ARG A 539 -7.08 -12.82 15.06
C ARG A 539 -7.37 -11.36 15.38
N LEU A 540 -7.58 -10.51 14.35
CA LEU A 540 -8.02 -9.12 14.55
C LEU A 540 -9.35 -9.04 15.29
N ALA A 541 -10.33 -9.85 14.89
CA ALA A 541 -11.64 -9.88 15.55
C ALA A 541 -11.57 -10.39 16.99
N GLN A 542 -10.72 -11.39 17.28
CA GLN A 542 -10.50 -11.87 18.64
C GLN A 542 -9.87 -10.77 19.53
N ALA A 543 -8.92 -10.00 19.00
CA ALA A 543 -8.36 -8.85 19.71
C ALA A 543 -9.43 -7.80 20.02
N ALA A 544 -10.30 -7.49 19.05
CA ALA A 544 -11.42 -6.56 19.23
C ALA A 544 -12.44 -7.10 20.25
N LEU A 545 -12.83 -8.37 20.15
CA LEU A 545 -13.78 -9.01 21.07
C LEU A 545 -13.28 -8.94 22.51
N ALA A 546 -12.01 -9.27 22.73
CA ALA A 546 -11.43 -9.25 24.07
C ALA A 546 -11.26 -7.82 24.61
N LYS A 547 -10.63 -6.93 23.84
CA LYS A 547 -10.20 -5.60 24.32
C LYS A 547 -11.28 -4.52 24.24
N THR A 548 -12.17 -4.57 23.23
CA THR A 548 -13.24 -3.58 23.04
C THR A 548 -14.58 -4.04 23.61
N TYR A 549 -14.90 -5.32 23.47
CA TYR A 549 -16.22 -5.84 23.83
C TYR A 549 -16.22 -6.69 25.10
N ASN A 550 -15.07 -6.89 25.73
CA ASN A 550 -14.90 -7.72 26.94
C ASN A 550 -15.46 -9.15 26.75
N LYS A 551 -15.30 -9.71 25.55
CA LYS A 551 -15.69 -11.07 25.18
C LYS A 551 -14.49 -11.95 24.88
N GLY A 552 -14.26 -12.97 25.70
CA GLY A 552 -13.13 -13.88 25.57
C GLY A 552 -11.80 -13.24 26.01
N THR A 553 -10.71 -13.89 25.64
CA THR A 553 -9.34 -13.42 25.92
C THR A 553 -8.53 -13.37 24.62
N TYR A 554 -7.60 -12.42 24.55
CA TYR A 554 -6.64 -12.31 23.47
C TYR A 554 -5.29 -11.90 24.06
N GLU A 555 -4.54 -12.90 24.49
CA GLU A 555 -3.25 -12.74 25.17
C GLU A 555 -2.16 -13.31 24.27
N VAL A 556 -1.53 -12.44 23.49
CA VAL A 556 -0.34 -12.80 22.70
C VAL A 556 0.82 -12.95 23.67
N PRO A 557 1.58 -14.08 23.65
CA PRO A 557 2.70 -14.26 24.57
C PRO A 557 3.75 -13.16 24.39
N ALA A 558 4.14 -12.49 25.48
CA ALA A 558 5.10 -11.42 25.46
C ALA A 558 6.43 -11.86 26.08
N PHE A 559 7.53 -11.57 25.37
CA PHE A 559 8.89 -11.67 25.91
C PHE A 559 9.09 -10.58 26.96
N LEU A 560 9.51 -10.97 28.18
CA LEU A 560 9.70 -10.04 29.31
C LEU A 560 11.17 -9.68 29.55
N GLY A 561 12.10 -10.55 29.16
CA GLY A 561 13.51 -10.35 29.39
C GLY A 561 14.29 -11.65 29.45
N TYR A 562 15.58 -11.55 29.73
CA TYR A 562 16.46 -12.72 29.75
C TYR A 562 17.47 -12.64 30.90
N ARG A 563 18.05 -13.80 31.24
CA ARG A 563 19.21 -13.93 32.10
C ARG A 563 20.22 -14.93 31.54
N ILE A 564 21.47 -14.75 31.86
CA ILE A 564 22.54 -15.70 31.47
C ILE A 564 22.89 -16.55 32.70
N SER A 565 23.02 -17.86 32.48
CA SER A 565 23.40 -18.83 33.51
C SER A 565 24.40 -19.83 32.91
N GLY A 566 25.69 -19.60 33.18
CA GLY A 566 26.78 -20.39 32.61
C GLY A 566 26.76 -20.32 31.09
N ARG A 567 26.61 -21.47 30.41
CA ARG A 567 26.57 -21.61 28.96
C ARG A 567 25.15 -21.43 28.36
N THR A 568 24.17 -21.07 29.17
CA THR A 568 22.79 -20.93 28.73
C THR A 568 22.28 -19.50 28.82
N LEU A 569 21.41 -19.10 27.90
CA LEU A 569 20.61 -17.89 27.95
C LEU A 569 19.14 -18.29 28.16
N ILE A 570 18.52 -17.75 29.19
CA ILE A 570 17.18 -18.12 29.62
C ILE A 570 16.26 -16.94 29.34
N LEU A 571 15.31 -17.15 28.45
CA LEU A 571 14.25 -16.21 28.10
C LEU A 571 13.06 -16.37 29.01
N SER A 572 12.43 -15.29 29.42
CA SER A 572 11.22 -15.27 30.25
C SER A 572 10.04 -14.67 29.52
N PHE A 573 8.85 -15.26 29.69
CA PHE A 573 7.60 -14.82 29.07
C PHE A 573 6.54 -14.52 30.15
N ASP A 574 5.54 -13.71 29.80
CA ASP A 574 4.41 -13.38 30.68
C ASP A 574 3.48 -14.56 30.94
N GLN A 575 3.43 -15.54 30.04
CA GLN A 575 2.62 -16.74 30.10
C GLN A 575 3.40 -17.99 29.68
N GLU A 576 2.84 -19.18 29.92
CA GLU A 576 3.43 -20.42 29.45
C GLU A 576 3.41 -20.49 27.92
N VAL A 577 4.53 -20.96 27.37
CA VAL A 577 4.72 -21.15 25.93
C VAL A 577 4.89 -22.63 25.60
N VAL A 578 4.52 -23.01 24.38
CA VAL A 578 4.57 -24.36 23.86
C VAL A 578 5.15 -24.36 22.44
N ALA A 579 5.86 -25.40 22.08
CA ALA A 579 6.23 -25.65 20.70
C ALA A 579 5.09 -26.39 20.00
N LYS A 580 4.70 -25.93 18.83
CA LYS A 580 3.74 -26.61 17.97
C LYS A 580 4.55 -27.52 17.03
N GLU A 581 4.28 -28.80 17.05
CA GLU A 581 4.95 -29.80 16.21
C GLU A 581 6.47 -29.95 16.44
N GLY A 582 6.84 -30.73 17.45
CA GLY A 582 8.24 -31.11 17.72
C GLY A 582 9.00 -30.18 18.65
N ALA A 583 10.32 -30.11 18.48
CA ALA A 583 11.18 -29.26 19.30
C ALA A 583 10.99 -27.78 18.97
N PRO A 584 11.22 -26.84 19.93
CA PRO A 584 11.16 -25.40 19.67
C PRO A 584 12.16 -25.00 18.58
N LYS A 585 11.72 -24.16 17.62
CA LYS A 585 12.50 -23.68 16.47
C LYS A 585 12.48 -22.16 16.40
N GLY A 586 13.39 -21.58 15.63
CA GLY A 586 13.46 -20.15 15.33
C GLY A 586 14.32 -19.35 16.30
N PHE A 587 15.18 -20.01 17.06
CA PHE A 587 16.10 -19.36 17.98
C PHE A 587 17.52 -19.31 17.43
N ILE A 588 18.15 -18.14 17.54
CA ILE A 588 19.57 -17.93 17.26
C ILE A 588 20.24 -17.30 18.47
N LEU A 589 21.50 -17.64 18.72
CA LEU A 589 22.28 -17.24 19.88
C LEU A 589 23.60 -16.63 19.44
N ALA A 590 24.06 -15.55 20.08
CA ALA A 590 25.36 -14.94 19.83
C ALA A 590 26.25 -14.98 21.06
N GLY A 591 27.55 -15.07 20.81
CA GLY A 591 28.61 -14.88 21.79
C GLY A 591 29.16 -13.44 21.82
N PRO A 592 30.32 -13.24 22.49
CA PRO A 592 30.96 -11.91 22.59
C PRO A 592 31.41 -11.33 21.24
N ASP A 593 31.61 -12.16 20.23
CA ASP A 593 31.99 -11.77 18.87
C ASP A 593 30.80 -11.21 18.04
N GLY A 594 29.58 -11.29 18.58
CA GLY A 594 28.35 -10.82 17.93
C GLY A 594 27.84 -11.71 16.80
N LYS A 595 28.48 -12.86 16.54
CA LYS A 595 28.02 -13.77 15.49
C LYS A 595 26.91 -14.67 15.99
N TYR A 596 25.80 -14.67 15.27
CA TYR A 596 24.65 -15.52 15.56
C TYR A 596 24.80 -16.92 14.94
N VAL A 597 24.41 -17.91 15.70
CA VAL A 597 24.32 -19.32 15.28
C VAL A 597 22.99 -19.92 15.73
N PRO A 598 22.52 -21.00 15.12
CA PRO A 598 21.32 -21.71 15.59
C PRO A 598 21.46 -22.17 17.05
N ALA A 599 20.38 -22.04 17.81
CA ALA A 599 20.32 -22.42 19.20
C ALA A 599 19.38 -23.59 19.45
N GLN A 600 19.80 -24.54 20.28
CA GLN A 600 18.92 -25.55 20.85
C GLN A 600 18.07 -24.88 21.95
N ALA A 601 16.75 -25.15 21.92
CA ALA A 601 15.80 -24.57 22.86
C ALA A 601 15.07 -25.64 23.66
N THR A 602 14.90 -25.39 24.97
CA THR A 602 14.11 -26.23 25.88
C THR A 602 13.11 -25.39 26.63
N ILE A 603 11.82 -25.74 26.56
CA ILE A 603 10.74 -25.01 27.24
C ILE A 603 10.57 -25.54 28.66
N ARG A 604 10.44 -24.62 29.63
CA ARG A 604 10.06 -24.88 31.02
C ARG A 604 8.98 -23.88 31.50
N GLY A 605 7.74 -24.17 31.18
CA GLY A 605 6.62 -23.32 31.53
C GLY A 605 6.68 -21.95 30.86
N LYS A 606 7.02 -20.90 31.62
CA LYS A 606 7.19 -19.52 31.12
C LYS A 606 8.63 -19.21 30.69
N GLU A 607 9.53 -20.17 30.71
CA GLU A 607 10.92 -19.97 30.33
C GLU A 607 11.31 -20.83 29.13
N VAL A 608 12.21 -20.28 28.31
CA VAL A 608 12.88 -21.00 27.24
C VAL A 608 14.38 -20.90 27.46
N ILE A 609 15.04 -22.04 27.60
CA ILE A 609 16.47 -22.18 27.84
C ILE A 609 17.14 -22.41 26.50
N LEU A 610 18.07 -21.53 26.13
CA LEU A 610 18.84 -21.60 24.89
C LEU A 610 20.28 -21.98 25.17
N GLN A 611 20.82 -22.86 24.31
CA GLN A 611 22.24 -23.23 24.31
C GLN A 611 22.72 -23.54 22.88
N SER A 612 24.01 -23.46 22.64
CA SER A 612 24.64 -23.91 21.40
C SER A 612 26.03 -24.44 21.72
N ASP A 613 26.45 -25.54 21.07
CA ASP A 613 27.79 -26.10 21.22
C ASP A 613 28.87 -25.13 20.69
N GLN A 614 28.50 -24.22 19.81
CA GLN A 614 29.38 -23.21 19.22
C GLN A 614 29.55 -21.96 20.11
N ILE A 615 28.76 -21.80 21.19
CA ILE A 615 28.78 -20.62 22.06
C ILE A 615 29.05 -21.02 23.52
N GLU A 616 30.20 -20.65 24.04
CA GLU A 616 30.54 -20.87 25.45
C GLU A 616 29.94 -19.82 26.39
N ILE A 617 29.94 -18.56 25.94
CA ILE A 617 29.43 -17.41 26.71
C ILE A 617 28.35 -16.73 25.85
N PRO A 618 27.07 -17.05 26.06
CA PRO A 618 26.00 -16.39 25.32
C PRO A 618 25.85 -14.94 25.78
N THR A 619 25.62 -14.02 24.84
CA THR A 619 25.47 -12.58 25.11
C THR A 619 24.17 -12.02 24.57
N ALA A 620 23.62 -12.60 23.52
CA ALA A 620 22.38 -12.17 22.89
C ALA A 620 21.65 -13.34 22.23
N ALA A 621 20.34 -13.20 22.08
CA ALA A 621 19.49 -14.15 21.38
C ALA A 621 18.42 -13.43 20.57
N CYS A 622 17.96 -14.08 19.49
CA CYS A 622 16.77 -13.67 18.77
C CYS A 622 15.81 -14.85 18.62
N TYR A 623 14.53 -14.54 18.49
CA TYR A 623 13.49 -15.51 18.13
C TYR A 623 12.76 -15.01 16.88
N ALA A 624 12.56 -15.91 15.90
CA ALA A 624 11.85 -15.64 14.66
C ALA A 624 12.33 -14.36 13.92
N TRP A 625 13.63 -14.03 14.08
CA TRP A 625 14.24 -12.84 13.52
C TRP A 625 14.85 -13.13 12.16
N ALA A 626 14.00 -13.20 11.15
CA ALA A 626 14.35 -13.39 9.73
C ALA A 626 13.20 -12.88 8.85
N ASP A 627 13.40 -12.74 7.56
CA ASP A 627 12.34 -12.41 6.61
C ASP A 627 11.27 -13.52 6.62
N ASN A 628 11.71 -14.78 6.53
CA ASN A 628 10.87 -15.97 6.60
C ASN A 628 11.43 -16.98 7.62
N PRO A 629 11.20 -16.74 8.92
CA PRO A 629 11.72 -17.62 9.96
C PRO A 629 10.97 -18.94 10.03
N VAL A 630 11.70 -20.03 10.21
CA VAL A 630 11.12 -21.33 10.59
C VAL A 630 10.91 -21.32 12.11
N CYS A 631 9.72 -20.96 12.58
CA CYS A 631 9.40 -20.79 13.99
C CYS A 631 8.12 -21.53 14.38
N ASN A 632 8.03 -21.99 15.65
CA ASN A 632 6.88 -22.77 16.13
C ASN A 632 6.54 -22.54 17.62
N LEU A 633 6.92 -21.39 18.19
CA LEU A 633 6.59 -21.06 19.58
C LEU A 633 5.23 -20.37 19.67
N TYR A 634 4.36 -20.86 20.55
CA TYR A 634 3.00 -20.38 20.74
C TYR A 634 2.65 -20.27 22.23
N GLY A 635 1.66 -19.49 22.55
CA GLY A 635 0.94 -19.59 23.82
C GLY A 635 0.00 -20.81 23.83
N LYS A 636 -0.42 -21.24 25.02
CA LYS A 636 -1.43 -22.31 25.16
C LYS A 636 -2.76 -21.99 24.49
N ASN A 637 -3.04 -20.71 24.27
CA ASN A 637 -4.22 -20.22 23.54
C ASN A 637 -4.10 -20.34 22.01
N GLY A 638 -2.97 -20.86 21.50
CA GLY A 638 -2.74 -21.08 20.08
C GLY A 638 -2.28 -19.83 19.29
N LEU A 639 -2.03 -18.70 19.95
CA LEU A 639 -1.47 -17.50 19.30
C LEU A 639 0.06 -17.61 19.22
N PRO A 640 0.68 -17.25 18.08
CA PRO A 640 2.12 -17.31 17.92
C PRO A 640 2.81 -16.27 18.79
N VAL A 641 4.03 -16.59 19.25
CA VAL A 641 4.94 -15.63 19.87
C VAL A 641 5.47 -14.70 18.79
N PRO A 642 5.34 -13.37 18.91
CA PRO A 642 5.95 -12.42 17.98
C PRO A 642 7.47 -12.52 17.96
N PRO A 643 8.13 -12.15 16.86
CA PRO A 643 9.58 -12.06 16.82
C PRO A 643 10.12 -11.03 17.80
N PHE A 644 11.29 -11.33 18.37
CA PHE A 644 12.01 -10.42 19.28
C PHE A 644 13.50 -10.64 19.24
N ARG A 645 14.26 -9.65 19.76
CA ARG A 645 15.70 -9.73 20.05
C ARG A 645 15.98 -9.26 21.46
N THR A 646 17.04 -9.78 22.08
CA THR A 646 17.42 -9.46 23.46
C THR A 646 18.30 -8.21 23.56
N ARG A 647 18.86 -7.75 22.45
CA ARG A 647 19.66 -6.50 22.33
C ARG A 647 19.19 -5.75 21.10
N GLU A 648 19.09 -4.45 21.22
CA GLU A 648 18.83 -3.52 20.10
C GLU A 648 20.08 -3.33 19.24
#